data_f9b610a5e1043a00f9a777f6a37c654e
#
_entry.id   f9b610a5e1043a00f9a777f6a37c654e
#
_cell.length_a   1.000
_cell.length_b   1.000
_cell.length_c   1.000
_cell.angle_alpha   90.00
_cell.angle_beta   90.00
_cell.angle_gamma   90.00
#
_symmetry.space_group_name_H-M   'P 1'
#
loop_
_entity.id
_entity.type
_entity.pdbx_description
1 polymer ?
#
loop_
_entity_poly.entity_id
_entity_poly.type
_entity_poly.pdbx_seq_one_letter_code
_entity_poly.pdbx_strand_id
1 'polypeptide(L)'
;MQTGGFDLLRDDVCMLSHRSDKPAIEVGSGTPDLEMVRGNFRIGDVVESRLPLDCISEINDVIRLWNKAQPELVVTLELEQSVHGSVLKLRCANPTTNRLWLTMQCSTNEAFWGGGEQMSYLKLNGRRFPFWTSEPGVGRDKTTRLTQTMDAEGLAGGDYWTTNYPQPTWLSSERHAVHLETAAYSVLDLTEQGKVGIECWSAKLDIELFDAPSLRELVTNLSDRFGRQPPLPDWAISGAIVGLKDGADTLTRFEKIASSGAAITGLWCEDWVGIRQTSFGKRLFWDWKWNAARYPDLHATIPSLAARGIRFLGYVNPYLAVDGALYQEALANSYLALRQDSDAPYAVDFGEFDAGVVDFTNLDAAHWFSERIIGREMLDFGLSGWMADFGEYLPTDIRLLDGSDPMEAHNRWPVLWAKVNADAIASRGKTHDATFFMRAGFSGVQAHCPLLWAGDQCVDFTRHDGINTVITAALSSGLVGNAYHHSDLGGYTSLHGVVRTSELMHRWIDLAAFAPVMRSHEGNRPADNLQLDSSPEILAHFARMSRVHAQLAPYVRALSEEAVATGLPLQRPVFLHYDDPAYYDIQDQYLYGADMIVAPVVEQGQTSRLVILPEGEWVHLWTGTVHGKGTHNVAAPHGQPPVFTRKDSTHTYLFTSIRQAFGS
;
A
#
# COMPACT_ATOMS: atom_id res chain seq x y z
N MET A 1 -38.10 15.45 -26.24
CA MET A 1 -38.76 14.13 -26.23
C MET A 1 -38.29 13.44 -24.95
N GLN A 2 -39.19 12.89 -24.15
CA GLN A 2 -38.77 12.02 -23.05
C GLN A 2 -38.24 10.73 -23.68
N THR A 3 -36.93 10.53 -23.65
CA THR A 3 -36.32 9.26 -24.05
C THR A 3 -36.57 8.25 -22.93
N GLY A 4 -36.99 7.04 -23.26
CA GLY A 4 -37.26 5.98 -22.25
C GLY A 4 -36.01 5.48 -21.52
N GLY A 5 -34.82 5.93 -21.90
CA GLY A 5 -33.54 5.55 -21.32
C GLY A 5 -32.34 5.87 -22.21
N PHE A 6 -31.14 5.54 -21.70
CA PHE A 6 -29.88 5.58 -22.45
C PHE A 6 -28.99 4.40 -22.07
N ASP A 7 -28.04 4.06 -22.93
CA ASP A 7 -26.97 3.10 -22.70
C ASP A 7 -25.61 3.75 -22.90
N LEU A 8 -24.67 3.50 -21.97
CA LEU A 8 -23.26 3.76 -22.17
C LEU A 8 -22.63 2.47 -22.66
N LEU A 9 -22.08 2.52 -23.87
CA LEU A 9 -21.47 1.35 -24.52
C LEU A 9 -19.96 1.53 -24.60
N ARG A 10 -19.25 0.42 -24.44
CA ARG A 10 -17.85 0.26 -24.76
C ARG A 10 -17.74 -0.86 -25.80
N ASP A 11 -17.29 -0.56 -27.02
CA ASP A 11 -17.17 -1.54 -28.12
C ASP A 11 -18.41 -2.44 -28.26
N ASP A 12 -19.60 -1.81 -28.28
CA ASP A 12 -20.92 -2.49 -28.30
C ASP A 12 -21.30 -3.27 -27.03
N VAL A 13 -20.46 -3.30 -26.00
CA VAL A 13 -20.79 -3.88 -24.68
C VAL A 13 -21.41 -2.82 -23.78
N CYS A 14 -22.60 -3.13 -23.24
CA CYS A 14 -23.29 -2.20 -22.35
C CYS A 14 -22.65 -2.19 -20.95
N MET A 15 -22.05 -1.04 -20.60
CA MET A 15 -21.48 -0.81 -19.26
C MET A 15 -22.47 -0.18 -18.30
N LEU A 16 -23.40 0.66 -18.79
CA LEU A 16 -24.44 1.28 -18.00
C LEU A 16 -25.72 1.35 -18.82
N SER A 17 -26.80 0.79 -18.29
CA SER A 17 -28.14 0.87 -18.87
C SER A 17 -29.07 1.55 -17.89
N HIS A 18 -29.53 2.74 -18.20
CA HIS A 18 -30.45 3.50 -17.36
C HIS A 18 -31.81 3.64 -18.06
N ARG A 19 -32.89 3.22 -17.38
CA ARG A 19 -34.26 3.27 -17.89
C ARG A 19 -35.18 3.90 -16.85
N SER A 20 -36.27 4.53 -17.29
CA SER A 20 -37.27 5.12 -16.40
C SER A 20 -37.95 4.10 -15.47
N ASP A 21 -38.13 2.87 -15.94
CA ASP A 21 -38.70 1.76 -15.17
C ASP A 21 -37.64 0.92 -14.43
N LYS A 22 -36.36 1.11 -14.75
CA LYS A 22 -35.21 0.47 -14.11
C LYS A 22 -34.06 1.45 -13.99
N PRO A 23 -34.12 2.44 -13.11
CA PRO A 23 -33.06 3.41 -12.92
C PRO A 23 -31.77 2.73 -12.40
N ALA A 24 -30.64 3.05 -13.05
CA ALA A 24 -29.31 2.59 -12.62
C ALA A 24 -28.59 3.66 -11.76
N ILE A 25 -29.14 4.87 -11.67
CA ILE A 25 -28.59 5.97 -10.89
C ILE A 25 -29.65 6.44 -9.88
N GLU A 26 -29.21 6.52 -8.63
CA GLU A 26 -30.01 7.00 -7.51
C GLU A 26 -29.26 8.09 -6.76
N VAL A 27 -29.94 8.98 -6.11
CA VAL A 27 -29.37 10.06 -5.30
C VAL A 27 -30.12 10.21 -4.00
N GLY A 28 -29.47 10.85 -3.04
CA GLY A 28 -30.12 11.09 -1.76
C GLY A 28 -29.26 11.83 -0.77
N SER A 29 -29.67 11.72 0.49
CA SER A 29 -28.96 12.28 1.64
C SER A 29 -28.74 11.22 2.71
N GLY A 30 -27.66 11.39 3.45
CA GLY A 30 -27.33 10.57 4.60
C GLY A 30 -26.40 11.32 5.54
N THR A 31 -26.38 10.86 6.79
CA THR A 31 -25.48 11.37 7.83
C THR A 31 -24.51 10.27 8.20
N PRO A 32 -23.19 10.51 8.09
CA PRO A 32 -22.17 9.54 8.53
C PRO A 32 -22.30 9.22 10.03
N ASP A 33 -22.29 7.94 10.38
CA ASP A 33 -22.13 7.46 11.77
C ASP A 33 -20.72 6.88 11.90
N LEU A 34 -19.79 7.75 12.30
CA LEU A 34 -18.36 7.43 12.36
C LEU A 34 -17.89 7.36 13.82
N GLU A 35 -17.18 6.31 14.12
CA GLU A 35 -16.37 6.19 15.32
C GLU A 35 -14.92 5.96 14.92
N MET A 36 -14.02 6.82 15.39
CA MET A 36 -12.59 6.71 15.17
C MET A 36 -11.90 6.44 16.52
N VAL A 37 -11.11 5.38 16.57
CA VAL A 37 -10.20 5.11 17.68
C VAL A 37 -8.79 4.97 17.11
N ARG A 38 -8.02 6.03 17.22
CA ARG A 38 -6.67 6.14 16.62
C ARG A 38 -6.69 5.85 15.11
N GLY A 39 -6.41 5.24 14.32
CA GLY A 39 -6.59 5.01 12.89
C GLY A 39 -7.59 3.91 12.55
N ASN A 40 -8.28 3.35 13.56
CA ASN A 40 -9.31 2.36 13.34
C ASN A 40 -10.67 3.03 13.25
N PHE A 41 -11.53 2.57 12.36
CA PHE A 41 -12.82 3.17 12.10
C PHE A 41 -13.95 2.14 12.16
N ARG A 42 -15.07 2.54 12.78
CA ARG A 42 -16.38 1.97 12.49
C ARG A 42 -17.14 2.98 11.64
N ILE A 43 -17.54 2.57 10.45
CA ILE A 43 -18.20 3.43 9.46
C ILE A 43 -19.60 2.92 9.23
N GLY A 44 -20.59 3.73 9.63
CA GLY A 44 -22.01 3.54 9.36
C GLY A 44 -22.57 4.73 8.57
N ASP A 45 -23.73 4.53 7.97
CA ASP A 45 -24.49 5.58 7.31
C ASP A 45 -25.96 5.55 7.73
N VAL A 46 -26.48 6.70 8.12
CA VAL A 46 -27.91 6.89 8.33
C VAL A 46 -28.47 7.50 7.07
N VAL A 47 -28.91 6.63 6.14
CA VAL A 47 -29.53 7.07 4.88
C VAL A 47 -30.90 7.68 5.17
N GLU A 48 -31.06 8.98 4.94
CA GLU A 48 -32.30 9.73 5.17
C GLU A 48 -33.22 9.69 3.95
N SER A 49 -32.61 9.69 2.75
CA SER A 49 -33.33 9.55 1.49
C SER A 49 -32.50 8.80 0.45
N ARG A 50 -33.15 7.99 -0.37
CA ARG A 50 -32.58 7.34 -1.55
C ARG A 50 -33.64 7.27 -2.62
N LEU A 51 -33.44 7.99 -3.72
CA LEU A 51 -34.42 8.24 -4.75
C LEU A 51 -33.89 7.80 -6.12
N PRO A 52 -34.58 6.89 -6.80
CA PRO A 52 -34.26 6.54 -8.18
C PRO A 52 -34.55 7.72 -9.12
N LEU A 53 -33.69 7.94 -10.11
CA LEU A 53 -33.88 8.98 -11.12
C LEU A 53 -34.68 8.40 -12.30
N ASP A 54 -36.01 8.44 -12.22
CA ASP A 54 -36.94 7.77 -13.14
C ASP A 54 -37.39 8.65 -14.32
N CYS A 55 -36.93 9.90 -14.40
CA CYS A 55 -37.19 10.82 -15.49
C CYS A 55 -35.91 11.22 -16.20
N ILE A 56 -35.97 11.34 -17.54
CA ILE A 56 -34.78 11.53 -18.39
C ILE A 56 -35.11 12.56 -19.47
N SER A 57 -34.19 13.49 -19.73
CA SER A 57 -34.20 14.33 -20.94
C SER A 57 -32.76 14.55 -21.39
N GLU A 58 -32.58 14.87 -22.65
CA GLU A 58 -31.30 15.22 -23.26
C GLU A 58 -31.39 16.59 -23.90
N ILE A 59 -30.41 17.45 -23.60
CA ILE A 59 -30.33 18.81 -24.15
C ILE A 59 -28.84 19.09 -24.41
N ASN A 60 -28.46 19.32 -25.67
CA ASN A 60 -27.10 19.67 -26.08
C ASN A 60 -26.05 18.66 -25.55
N ASP A 61 -26.26 17.37 -25.76
CA ASP A 61 -25.40 16.26 -25.33
C ASP A 61 -25.26 16.10 -23.81
N VAL A 62 -26.06 16.84 -23.02
CA VAL A 62 -26.15 16.68 -21.57
C VAL A 62 -27.42 15.91 -21.23
N ILE A 63 -27.27 14.77 -20.58
CA ILE A 63 -28.38 14.00 -20.04
C ILE A 63 -28.77 14.59 -18.68
N ARG A 64 -30.04 14.89 -18.51
CA ARG A 64 -30.64 15.37 -17.25
C ARG A 64 -31.53 14.28 -16.70
N LEU A 65 -31.28 13.91 -15.46
CA LEU A 65 -32.02 12.90 -14.72
C LEU A 65 -32.67 13.55 -13.50
N TRP A 66 -33.91 13.15 -13.18
CA TRP A 66 -34.58 13.58 -11.97
C TRP A 66 -35.57 12.53 -11.47
N ASN A 67 -36.00 12.68 -10.23
CA ASN A 67 -37.07 11.86 -9.68
C ASN A 67 -38.43 12.54 -9.93
N LYS A 68 -39.42 11.77 -10.39
CA LYS A 68 -40.77 12.31 -10.70
C LYS A 68 -41.48 12.94 -9.49
N ALA A 69 -41.23 12.41 -8.29
CA ALA A 69 -41.82 12.94 -7.05
C ALA A 69 -41.07 14.16 -6.50
N GLN A 70 -39.81 14.38 -6.92
CA GLN A 70 -38.94 15.49 -6.52
C GLN A 70 -38.24 16.07 -7.75
N PRO A 71 -38.96 16.81 -8.62
CA PRO A 71 -38.42 17.24 -9.92
C PRO A 71 -37.34 18.33 -9.82
N GLU A 72 -37.16 18.95 -8.67
CA GLU A 72 -36.09 19.89 -8.37
C GLU A 72 -34.74 19.19 -8.12
N LEU A 73 -34.76 17.89 -7.85
CA LEU A 73 -33.57 17.07 -7.62
C LEU A 73 -33.04 16.58 -8.98
N VAL A 74 -32.23 17.40 -9.63
CA VAL A 74 -31.70 17.14 -10.98
C VAL A 74 -30.24 16.77 -10.91
N VAL A 75 -29.90 15.66 -11.57
CA VAL A 75 -28.51 15.26 -11.86
C VAL A 75 -28.23 15.47 -13.33
N THR A 76 -27.13 16.13 -13.64
CA THR A 76 -26.58 16.16 -15.01
C THR A 76 -25.55 15.08 -15.19
N LEU A 77 -25.54 14.47 -16.36
CA LEU A 77 -24.59 13.46 -16.78
C LEU A 77 -24.00 13.88 -18.13
N GLU A 78 -22.68 13.97 -18.16
CA GLU A 78 -21.90 14.37 -19.34
C GLU A 78 -20.81 13.35 -19.59
N LEU A 79 -20.54 13.04 -20.86
CA LEU A 79 -19.46 12.15 -21.28
C LEU A 79 -18.41 12.95 -22.04
N GLU A 80 -17.18 12.96 -21.55
CA GLU A 80 -16.05 13.63 -22.18
C GLU A 80 -14.98 12.60 -22.60
N GLN A 81 -14.27 12.88 -23.69
CA GLN A 81 -13.12 12.08 -24.09
C GLN A 81 -11.89 12.48 -23.27
N SER A 82 -11.09 11.50 -22.91
CA SER A 82 -9.79 11.67 -22.23
C SER A 82 -8.65 11.04 -23.02
N VAL A 83 -7.42 11.21 -22.54
CA VAL A 83 -6.22 10.66 -23.23
C VAL A 83 -6.26 9.14 -23.27
N HIS A 84 -6.82 8.48 -22.27
CA HIS A 84 -6.79 7.02 -22.11
C HIS A 84 -8.18 6.37 -22.14
N GLY A 85 -9.22 7.11 -22.61
CA GLY A 85 -10.58 6.61 -22.65
C GLY A 85 -11.61 7.73 -22.53
N SER A 86 -12.51 7.69 -21.55
CA SER A 86 -13.55 8.69 -21.36
C SER A 86 -13.82 8.98 -19.88
N VAL A 87 -14.47 10.12 -19.60
CA VAL A 87 -14.88 10.53 -18.26
C VAL A 87 -16.38 10.76 -18.24
N LEU A 88 -17.08 10.03 -17.40
CA LEU A 88 -18.50 10.22 -17.12
C LEU A 88 -18.64 11.12 -15.89
N LYS A 89 -19.20 12.31 -16.08
CA LYS A 89 -19.38 13.33 -15.03
C LYS A 89 -20.80 13.35 -14.52
N LEU A 90 -20.99 13.10 -13.24
CA LEU A 90 -22.27 13.22 -12.54
C LEU A 90 -22.25 14.43 -11.61
N ARG A 91 -23.27 15.28 -11.69
CA ARG A 91 -23.39 16.48 -10.85
C ARG A 91 -24.82 16.65 -10.38
N CYS A 92 -25.05 16.67 -9.08
CA CYS A 92 -26.31 17.05 -8.47
C CYS A 92 -26.21 18.47 -7.91
N ALA A 93 -27.06 19.35 -8.40
CA ALA A 93 -27.07 20.75 -7.97
C ALA A 93 -27.83 20.99 -6.65
N ASN A 94 -28.58 20.01 -6.16
CA ASN A 94 -29.35 20.13 -4.92
C ASN A 94 -28.40 20.11 -3.70
N PRO A 95 -28.39 21.16 -2.84
CA PRO A 95 -27.45 21.27 -1.74
C PRO A 95 -27.68 20.27 -0.60
N THR A 96 -28.84 19.61 -0.55
CA THR A 96 -29.13 18.58 0.46
C THR A 96 -28.68 17.19 0.02
N THR A 97 -28.34 17.01 -1.26
CA THR A 97 -27.84 15.74 -1.79
C THR A 97 -26.36 15.57 -1.44
N ASN A 98 -26.01 14.46 -0.82
CA ASN A 98 -24.64 14.11 -0.49
C ASN A 98 -24.35 12.61 -0.66
N ARG A 99 -25.22 11.90 -1.40
CA ARG A 99 -25.08 10.48 -1.75
C ARG A 99 -25.43 10.23 -3.20
N LEU A 100 -24.60 9.44 -3.86
CA LEU A 100 -24.79 8.92 -5.21
C LEU A 100 -24.65 7.40 -5.16
N TRP A 101 -25.56 6.69 -5.80
CA TRP A 101 -25.49 5.25 -6.06
C TRP A 101 -25.61 5.01 -7.55
N LEU A 102 -24.75 4.14 -8.06
CA LEU A 102 -24.72 3.76 -9.48
C LEU A 102 -24.59 2.26 -9.61
N THR A 103 -25.33 1.66 -10.55
CA THR A 103 -25.19 0.24 -10.90
C THR A 103 -24.79 0.11 -12.36
N MET A 104 -23.54 -0.32 -12.58
CA MET A 104 -23.02 -0.66 -13.91
C MET A 104 -23.27 -2.13 -14.23
N GLN A 105 -23.25 -2.46 -15.53
CA GLN A 105 -23.36 -3.82 -16.03
C GLN A 105 -21.97 -4.40 -16.29
N CYS A 106 -21.81 -5.69 -16.11
CA CYS A 106 -20.60 -6.44 -16.47
C CYS A 106 -20.96 -7.85 -16.95
N SER A 107 -20.01 -8.53 -17.56
CA SER A 107 -20.17 -9.95 -17.92
C SER A 107 -20.21 -10.81 -16.66
N THR A 108 -20.99 -11.91 -16.69
CA THR A 108 -21.12 -12.80 -15.53
C THR A 108 -19.82 -13.51 -15.13
N ASN A 109 -18.89 -13.66 -16.08
CA ASN A 109 -17.58 -14.30 -15.86
C ASN A 109 -16.43 -13.28 -15.76
N GLU A 110 -16.74 -11.99 -15.76
CA GLU A 110 -15.74 -10.93 -15.66
C GLU A 110 -15.06 -10.94 -14.31
N ALA A 111 -13.73 -10.91 -14.32
CA ALA A 111 -12.93 -10.86 -13.12
C ALA A 111 -12.45 -9.42 -12.87
N PHE A 112 -12.41 -9.02 -11.59
CA PHE A 112 -12.01 -7.68 -11.17
C PHE A 112 -10.86 -7.73 -10.17
N TRP A 113 -9.91 -6.79 -10.31
CA TRP A 113 -8.73 -6.62 -9.46
C TRP A 113 -8.46 -5.14 -9.18
N GLY A 114 -7.57 -4.84 -8.25
CA GLY A 114 -7.18 -3.47 -7.89
C GLY A 114 -7.69 -3.08 -6.50
N GLY A 115 -8.28 -1.88 -6.39
CA GLY A 115 -8.76 -1.35 -5.10
C GLY A 115 -7.66 -0.77 -4.21
N GLY A 116 -6.48 -0.46 -4.78
CA GLY A 116 -5.30 -0.04 -4.02
C GLY A 116 -4.51 -1.24 -3.51
N GLU A 117 -3.98 -1.15 -2.29
CA GLU A 117 -3.30 -2.26 -1.61
C GLU A 117 -4.34 -3.13 -0.88
N GLN A 118 -4.80 -4.18 -1.53
CA GLN A 118 -5.66 -5.19 -0.93
C GLN A 118 -4.82 -6.34 -0.38
N MET A 119 -5.05 -6.75 0.86
CA MET A 119 -4.19 -7.73 1.54
C MET A 119 -4.80 -9.13 1.57
N SER A 120 -6.12 -9.24 1.62
CA SER A 120 -6.81 -10.52 1.78
C SER A 120 -7.17 -11.19 0.45
N TYR A 121 -7.56 -10.41 -0.56
CA TYR A 121 -8.04 -10.93 -1.83
C TYR A 121 -7.49 -10.13 -3.00
N LEU A 122 -6.82 -10.80 -3.95
CA LEU A 122 -6.40 -10.19 -5.20
C LEU A 122 -7.60 -10.01 -6.14
N LYS A 123 -8.41 -11.07 -6.34
CA LYS A 123 -9.65 -11.02 -7.10
C LYS A 123 -10.79 -10.51 -6.21
N LEU A 124 -11.46 -9.44 -6.65
CA LEU A 124 -12.42 -8.72 -5.84
C LEU A 124 -13.85 -9.26 -5.91
N ASN A 125 -14.18 -10.06 -6.92
CA ASN A 125 -15.53 -10.58 -7.17
C ASN A 125 -16.19 -11.23 -5.92
N GLY A 126 -17.49 -11.01 -5.78
CA GLY A 126 -18.31 -11.57 -4.70
C GLY A 126 -18.19 -10.82 -3.36
N ARG A 127 -17.59 -9.64 -3.36
CA ARG A 127 -17.28 -8.87 -2.14
C ARG A 127 -17.56 -7.39 -2.30
N ARG A 128 -17.59 -6.70 -1.17
CA ARG A 128 -17.77 -5.25 -1.06
C ARG A 128 -16.51 -4.61 -0.51
N PHE A 129 -16.00 -3.56 -1.16
CA PHE A 129 -14.77 -2.88 -0.80
C PHE A 129 -15.04 -1.39 -0.58
N PRO A 130 -15.12 -0.95 0.68
CA PRO A 130 -15.04 0.47 1.03
C PRO A 130 -13.66 1.05 0.70
N PHE A 131 -13.63 2.25 0.14
CA PHE A 131 -12.42 3.03 -0.08
C PHE A 131 -12.30 4.09 1.01
N TRP A 132 -11.65 3.71 2.08
CA TRP A 132 -11.39 4.52 3.27
C TRP A 132 -10.04 4.15 3.85
N THR A 133 -9.15 5.13 3.95
CA THR A 133 -7.81 4.93 4.50
C THR A 133 -7.91 4.67 6.00
N SER A 134 -7.36 3.56 6.47
CA SER A 134 -7.46 3.17 7.87
C SER A 134 -6.30 2.29 8.30
N GLU A 135 -6.08 2.18 9.60
CA GLU A 135 -5.30 1.06 10.15
C GLU A 135 -5.93 -0.26 9.68
N PRO A 136 -5.17 -1.21 9.14
CA PRO A 136 -5.76 -2.45 8.64
C PRO A 136 -6.38 -3.31 9.74
N GLY A 137 -5.93 -3.12 10.98
CA GLY A 137 -6.32 -3.91 12.13
C GLY A 137 -5.60 -5.26 12.23
N VAL A 138 -5.86 -5.98 13.31
CA VAL A 138 -5.18 -7.23 13.68
C VAL A 138 -6.08 -8.43 13.47
N GLY A 139 -5.60 -9.39 12.69
CA GLY A 139 -6.30 -10.64 12.35
C GLY A 139 -7.21 -10.51 11.14
N ARG A 140 -7.95 -9.42 10.98
CA ARG A 140 -8.79 -9.07 9.80
C ARG A 140 -9.79 -10.15 9.37
N ASP A 141 -10.15 -11.03 10.29
CA ASP A 141 -11.14 -12.08 10.13
C ASP A 141 -12.11 -12.06 11.31
N LYS A 142 -13.29 -11.49 11.09
CA LYS A 142 -14.33 -11.32 12.13
C LYS A 142 -14.82 -12.64 12.75
N THR A 143 -14.47 -13.79 12.17
CA THR A 143 -14.79 -15.12 12.71
C THR A 143 -13.79 -15.59 13.77
N THR A 144 -12.59 -14.98 13.84
CA THR A 144 -11.54 -15.37 14.78
C THR A 144 -11.64 -14.66 16.11
N ARG A 145 -11.23 -15.35 17.18
CA ARG A 145 -11.19 -14.78 18.53
C ARG A 145 -10.21 -13.61 18.61
N LEU A 146 -9.08 -13.66 17.90
CA LEU A 146 -8.09 -12.59 17.89
C LEU A 146 -8.73 -11.29 17.40
N THR A 147 -9.34 -11.31 16.21
CA THR A 147 -10.00 -10.13 15.63
C THR A 147 -11.12 -9.58 16.55
N GLN A 148 -11.95 -10.46 17.12
CA GLN A 148 -13.03 -10.06 18.03
C GLN A 148 -12.48 -9.40 19.31
N THR A 149 -11.36 -9.91 19.85
CA THR A 149 -10.70 -9.32 21.01
C THR A 149 -10.16 -7.93 20.67
N MET A 150 -9.49 -7.80 19.52
CA MET A 150 -8.96 -6.52 19.06
C MET A 150 -10.05 -5.49 18.75
N ASP A 151 -11.20 -5.93 18.20
CA ASP A 151 -12.37 -5.05 18.02
C ASP A 151 -12.88 -4.49 19.35
N ALA A 152 -12.90 -5.30 20.41
CA ALA A 152 -13.28 -4.87 21.74
C ALA A 152 -12.23 -3.94 22.40
N GLU A 153 -10.97 -4.00 21.96
CA GLU A 153 -9.85 -3.20 22.47
C GLU A 153 -9.60 -1.94 21.60
N GLY A 154 -10.62 -1.31 21.07
CA GLY A 154 -10.52 -0.04 20.34
C GLY A 154 -10.69 -0.17 18.83
N LEU A 155 -11.63 -1.00 18.38
CA LEU A 155 -11.98 -1.23 16.97
C LEU A 155 -10.80 -1.79 16.13
N ALA A 156 -9.77 -2.37 16.78
CA ALA A 156 -8.49 -2.68 16.17
C ALA A 156 -8.45 -4.06 15.48
N GLY A 157 -9.59 -4.74 15.27
CA GLY A 157 -9.62 -6.06 14.62
C GLY A 157 -9.56 -6.02 13.10
N GLY A 158 -10.01 -4.94 12.49
CA GLY A 158 -10.08 -4.81 11.03
C GLY A 158 -11.05 -5.77 10.35
N ASP A 159 -11.06 -5.77 9.04
CA ASP A 159 -11.81 -6.67 8.18
C ASP A 159 -10.99 -6.98 6.91
N TYR A 160 -11.44 -7.91 6.07
CA TYR A 160 -10.74 -8.30 4.84
C TYR A 160 -10.45 -7.13 3.87
N TRP A 161 -11.21 -6.06 3.95
CA TRP A 161 -11.10 -4.87 3.09
C TRP A 161 -10.35 -3.71 3.75
N THR A 162 -10.11 -3.73 5.05
CA THR A 162 -9.39 -2.63 5.73
C THR A 162 -7.94 -2.58 5.29
N THR A 163 -7.49 -1.38 4.93
CA THR A 163 -6.15 -1.17 4.38
C THR A 163 -5.66 0.26 4.64
N ASN A 164 -4.35 0.42 4.75
CA ASN A 164 -3.71 1.74 4.79
C ASN A 164 -3.79 2.48 3.44
N TYR A 165 -3.94 1.72 2.33
CA TYR A 165 -3.92 2.28 1.00
C TYR A 165 -5.10 1.77 0.15
N PRO A 166 -6.31 2.28 0.36
CA PRO A 166 -7.39 2.09 -0.59
C PRO A 166 -7.22 3.03 -1.78
N GLN A 167 -7.56 2.57 -2.98
CA GLN A 167 -7.64 3.42 -4.16
C GLN A 167 -8.89 3.03 -4.95
N PRO A 168 -9.82 3.96 -5.24
CA PRO A 168 -11.06 3.66 -5.93
C PRO A 168 -10.84 3.44 -7.44
N THR A 169 -9.99 2.45 -7.73
CA THR A 169 -9.57 2.06 -9.09
C THR A 169 -9.60 0.55 -9.20
N TRP A 170 -10.28 0.02 -10.21
CA TRP A 170 -10.28 -1.42 -10.46
C TRP A 170 -10.14 -1.73 -11.95
N LEU A 171 -9.51 -2.87 -12.23
CA LEU A 171 -9.27 -3.40 -13.56
C LEU A 171 -10.16 -4.61 -13.81
N SER A 172 -10.52 -4.82 -15.07
CA SER A 172 -11.35 -5.94 -15.54
C SER A 172 -10.57 -6.86 -16.47
N SER A 173 -10.92 -8.16 -16.44
CA SER A 173 -10.46 -9.16 -17.41
C SER A 173 -10.89 -8.82 -18.86
N GLU A 174 -11.87 -7.95 -19.04
CA GLU A 174 -12.29 -7.41 -20.33
C GLU A 174 -11.39 -6.24 -20.81
N ARG A 175 -10.22 -6.03 -20.18
CA ARG A 175 -9.20 -5.03 -20.53
C ARG A 175 -9.67 -3.59 -20.45
N HIS A 176 -10.47 -3.28 -19.45
CA HIS A 176 -10.80 -1.92 -19.07
C HIS A 176 -10.51 -1.68 -17.59
N ALA A 177 -10.41 -0.42 -17.20
CA ALA A 177 -10.36 -0.03 -15.81
C ALA A 177 -11.33 1.12 -15.55
N VAL A 178 -11.74 1.22 -14.30
CA VAL A 178 -12.58 2.30 -13.80
C VAL A 178 -11.88 2.96 -12.63
N HIS A 179 -11.85 4.28 -12.60
CA HIS A 179 -11.40 5.07 -11.48
C HIS A 179 -12.48 6.07 -11.08
N LEU A 180 -12.77 6.15 -9.78
CA LEU A 180 -13.62 7.20 -9.22
C LEU A 180 -12.73 8.37 -8.80
N GLU A 181 -12.80 9.48 -9.50
CA GLU A 181 -12.07 10.71 -9.14
C GLU A 181 -12.77 11.39 -7.96
N THR A 182 -12.57 10.85 -6.78
CA THR A 182 -13.12 11.33 -5.53
C THR A 182 -12.23 10.95 -4.35
N ALA A 183 -12.17 11.81 -3.35
CA ALA A 183 -11.59 11.50 -2.04
C ALA A 183 -12.68 11.25 -0.98
N ALA A 184 -13.96 11.41 -1.33
CA ALA A 184 -15.06 11.06 -0.45
C ALA A 184 -15.10 9.56 -0.18
N TYR A 185 -15.69 9.16 0.94
CA TYR A 185 -15.98 7.74 1.18
C TYR A 185 -16.76 7.17 0.00
N SER A 186 -16.28 6.06 -0.51
CA SER A 186 -16.94 5.37 -1.62
C SER A 186 -16.82 3.85 -1.45
N VAL A 187 -17.65 3.11 -2.17
CA VAL A 187 -17.71 1.66 -2.07
C VAL A 187 -17.82 1.05 -3.47
N LEU A 188 -17.03 0.03 -3.71
CA LEU A 188 -17.19 -0.91 -4.82
C LEU A 188 -17.92 -2.15 -4.32
N ASP A 189 -19.07 -2.47 -4.89
CA ASP A 189 -19.87 -3.66 -4.56
C ASP A 189 -19.92 -4.63 -5.75
N LEU A 190 -19.26 -5.76 -5.59
CA LEU A 190 -19.20 -6.85 -6.58
C LEU A 190 -19.93 -8.11 -6.10
N THR A 191 -20.86 -7.98 -5.16
CA THR A 191 -21.58 -9.12 -4.56
C THR A 191 -22.64 -9.70 -5.50
N GLU A 192 -23.19 -8.89 -6.42
CA GLU A 192 -24.18 -9.32 -7.40
C GLU A 192 -23.52 -9.65 -8.74
N GLN A 193 -23.67 -10.90 -9.19
CA GLN A 193 -23.11 -11.35 -10.47
C GLN A 193 -23.71 -10.56 -11.65
N GLY A 194 -22.85 -10.11 -12.57
CA GLY A 194 -23.25 -9.31 -13.73
C GLY A 194 -23.47 -7.83 -13.44
N LYS A 195 -23.14 -7.37 -12.22
CA LYS A 195 -23.27 -5.97 -11.82
C LYS A 195 -22.06 -5.47 -11.03
N VAL A 196 -21.80 -4.18 -11.16
CA VAL A 196 -20.85 -3.42 -10.37
C VAL A 196 -21.60 -2.29 -9.68
N GLY A 197 -21.77 -2.39 -8.38
CA GLY A 197 -22.39 -1.35 -7.54
C GLY A 197 -21.34 -0.32 -7.10
N ILE A 198 -21.68 0.95 -7.19
CA ILE A 198 -20.87 2.07 -6.72
C ILE A 198 -21.72 2.89 -5.75
N GLU A 199 -21.17 3.21 -4.59
CA GLU A 199 -21.70 4.18 -3.64
C GLU A 199 -20.66 5.27 -3.44
N CYS A 200 -21.09 6.54 -3.41
CA CYS A 200 -20.20 7.67 -3.16
C CYS A 200 -20.88 8.69 -2.26
N TRP A 201 -20.20 9.13 -1.21
CA TRP A 201 -20.72 10.12 -0.27
C TRP A 201 -20.40 11.54 -0.76
N SER A 202 -20.94 11.86 -1.92
CA SER A 202 -20.77 13.16 -2.57
C SER A 202 -21.95 13.46 -3.48
N ALA A 203 -22.20 14.74 -3.74
CA ALA A 203 -23.16 15.22 -4.74
C ALA A 203 -22.58 15.24 -6.16
N LYS A 204 -21.28 14.96 -6.31
CA LYS A 204 -20.55 14.97 -7.59
C LYS A 204 -19.65 13.75 -7.67
N LEU A 205 -19.53 13.18 -8.87
CA LEU A 205 -18.63 12.05 -9.12
C LEU A 205 -18.17 12.12 -10.58
N ASP A 206 -16.87 12.02 -10.78
CA ASP A 206 -16.26 11.77 -12.07
C ASP A 206 -15.79 10.32 -12.12
N ILE A 207 -16.20 9.59 -13.14
CA ILE A 207 -15.84 8.19 -13.36
C ILE A 207 -14.96 8.15 -14.60
N GLU A 208 -13.68 7.90 -14.40
CA GLU A 208 -12.74 7.73 -15.50
C GLU A 208 -12.80 6.27 -15.97
N LEU A 209 -13.00 6.10 -17.27
CA LEU A 209 -13.04 4.81 -17.96
C LEU A 209 -11.79 4.69 -18.83
N PHE A 210 -11.01 3.64 -18.63
CA PHE A 210 -9.78 3.35 -19.36
C PHE A 210 -9.97 2.11 -20.22
N ASP A 211 -9.41 2.16 -21.43
CA ASP A 211 -9.35 1.03 -22.34
C ASP A 211 -7.92 0.79 -22.80
N ALA A 212 -7.55 -0.47 -23.02
CA ALA A 212 -6.26 -0.82 -23.56
C ALA A 212 -6.30 -2.19 -24.28
N PRO A 213 -5.40 -2.44 -25.26
CA PRO A 213 -5.30 -3.72 -25.96
C PRO A 213 -4.90 -4.88 -25.06
N SER A 214 -4.25 -4.60 -23.91
CA SER A 214 -3.80 -5.61 -22.95
C SER A 214 -3.87 -5.10 -21.52
N LEU A 215 -3.90 -6.02 -20.54
CA LEU A 215 -3.83 -5.66 -19.11
C LEU A 215 -2.52 -4.93 -18.74
N ARG A 216 -1.40 -5.22 -19.42
CA ARG A 216 -0.13 -4.50 -19.21
C ARG A 216 -0.23 -3.04 -19.63
N GLU A 217 -0.76 -2.77 -20.82
CA GLU A 217 -0.97 -1.40 -21.29
C GLU A 217 -1.98 -0.65 -20.42
N LEU A 218 -2.99 -1.35 -19.89
CA LEU A 218 -3.93 -0.78 -18.96
C LEU A 218 -3.23 -0.30 -17.67
N VAL A 219 -2.32 -1.10 -17.08
CA VAL A 219 -1.50 -0.70 -15.94
C VAL A 219 -0.58 0.47 -16.30
N THR A 220 -0.01 0.49 -17.51
CA THR A 220 0.79 1.63 -18.02
C THR A 220 -0.06 2.90 -18.06
N ASN A 221 -1.27 2.85 -18.61
CA ASN A 221 -2.18 3.99 -18.69
C ASN A 221 -2.56 4.52 -17.29
N LEU A 222 -2.83 3.62 -16.35
CA LEU A 222 -3.09 4.00 -14.94
C LEU A 222 -1.86 4.66 -14.30
N SER A 223 -0.66 4.13 -14.54
CA SER A 223 0.57 4.73 -14.01
C SER A 223 0.86 6.11 -14.63
N ASP A 224 0.53 6.33 -15.89
CA ASP A 224 0.61 7.66 -16.52
C ASP A 224 -0.38 8.64 -15.89
N ARG A 225 -1.56 8.16 -15.51
CA ARG A 225 -2.60 8.98 -14.86
C ARG A 225 -2.25 9.37 -13.43
N PHE A 226 -1.75 8.43 -12.64
CA PHE A 226 -1.48 8.67 -11.21
C PHE A 226 -0.06 9.14 -10.91
N GLY A 227 0.82 9.08 -11.89
CA GLY A 227 2.25 9.30 -11.75
C GLY A 227 3.01 7.99 -11.53
N ARG A 228 4.26 7.97 -11.99
CA ARG A 228 5.16 6.83 -11.83
C ARG A 228 6.01 6.99 -10.60
N GLN A 229 6.21 5.90 -9.86
CA GLN A 229 7.10 5.91 -8.72
C GLN A 229 8.52 6.28 -9.13
N PRO A 230 9.20 7.16 -8.36
CA PRO A 230 10.61 7.46 -8.56
C PRO A 230 11.47 6.19 -8.47
N PRO A 231 12.58 6.11 -9.24
CA PRO A 231 13.47 4.95 -9.15
C PRO A 231 14.09 4.85 -7.75
N LEU A 232 14.25 3.62 -7.27
CA LEU A 232 14.95 3.36 -6.02
C LEU A 232 16.46 3.58 -6.18
N PRO A 233 17.15 4.12 -5.16
CA PRO A 233 18.61 4.15 -5.14
C PRO A 233 19.20 2.74 -5.22
N ASP A 234 20.32 2.59 -5.92
CA ASP A 234 20.95 1.27 -6.15
C ASP A 234 21.27 0.52 -4.84
N TRP A 235 21.66 1.23 -3.80
CA TRP A 235 21.93 0.61 -2.49
C TRP A 235 20.69 -0.06 -1.88
N ALA A 236 19.47 0.43 -2.17
CA ALA A 236 18.24 -0.14 -1.61
C ALA A 236 17.87 -1.51 -2.22
N ILE A 237 18.35 -1.78 -3.44
CA ILE A 237 18.07 -3.02 -4.19
C ILE A 237 19.28 -3.97 -4.26
N SER A 238 20.45 -3.55 -3.77
CA SER A 238 21.71 -4.30 -3.94
C SER A 238 22.12 -5.11 -2.70
N GLY A 239 21.32 -5.08 -1.64
CA GLY A 239 21.58 -5.82 -0.40
C GLY A 239 20.47 -5.59 0.63
N ALA A 240 20.58 -6.27 1.75
CA ALA A 240 19.59 -6.17 2.81
C ALA A 240 19.74 -4.90 3.67
N ILE A 241 18.61 -4.39 4.14
CA ILE A 241 18.51 -3.35 5.17
C ILE A 241 18.18 -4.04 6.49
N VAL A 242 19.06 -3.93 7.48
CA VAL A 242 18.89 -4.55 8.80
C VAL A 242 18.23 -3.53 9.73
N GLY A 243 17.04 -3.85 10.25
CA GLY A 243 16.33 -3.05 11.25
C GLY A 243 16.71 -3.48 12.66
N LEU A 244 17.21 -2.54 13.48
CA LEU A 244 17.57 -2.72 14.89
C LEU A 244 17.15 -1.49 15.71
N LYS A 245 16.81 -1.69 17.01
CA LYS A 245 16.33 -0.60 17.89
C LYS A 245 16.81 -0.71 19.34
N ASP A 246 18.10 -0.95 19.54
CA ASP A 246 18.68 -1.11 20.88
C ASP A 246 19.51 0.10 21.35
N GLY A 247 19.48 1.23 20.65
CA GLY A 247 20.29 2.39 21.00
C GLY A 247 21.79 2.06 20.94
N ALA A 248 22.51 2.26 22.05
CA ALA A 248 23.96 2.06 22.11
C ALA A 248 24.41 0.63 21.75
N ASP A 249 23.58 -0.41 21.99
CA ASP A 249 23.90 -1.81 21.69
C ASP A 249 23.67 -2.18 20.22
N THR A 250 22.99 -1.32 19.46
CA THR A 250 22.65 -1.56 18.05
C THR A 250 23.88 -1.88 17.20
N LEU A 251 24.98 -1.14 17.35
CA LEU A 251 26.19 -1.36 16.55
C LEU A 251 26.85 -2.70 16.85
N THR A 252 26.85 -3.13 18.10
CA THR A 252 27.39 -4.46 18.49
C THR A 252 26.61 -5.58 17.83
N ARG A 253 25.28 -5.49 17.85
CA ARG A 253 24.41 -6.46 17.19
C ARG A 253 24.54 -6.40 15.67
N PHE A 254 24.62 -5.19 15.11
CA PHE A 254 24.85 -5.00 13.67
C PHE A 254 26.15 -5.67 13.21
N GLU A 255 27.27 -5.48 13.92
CA GLU A 255 28.55 -6.11 13.58
C GLU A 255 28.49 -7.64 13.67
N LYS A 256 27.75 -8.20 14.63
CA LYS A 256 27.49 -9.65 14.69
C LYS A 256 26.78 -10.14 13.43
N ILE A 257 25.73 -9.42 12.96
CA ILE A 257 25.02 -9.78 11.74
C ILE A 257 25.92 -9.61 10.51
N ALA A 258 26.63 -8.51 10.39
CA ALA A 258 27.53 -8.23 9.28
C ALA A 258 28.67 -9.26 9.16
N SER A 259 29.22 -9.72 10.30
CA SER A 259 30.29 -10.72 10.34
C SER A 259 29.83 -12.12 9.87
N SER A 260 28.53 -12.37 9.74
CA SER A 260 28.01 -13.63 9.18
C SER A 260 28.24 -13.78 7.67
N GLY A 261 28.70 -12.73 7.00
CA GLY A 261 28.84 -12.67 5.54
C GLY A 261 27.54 -12.34 4.82
N ALA A 262 26.55 -11.76 5.52
CA ALA A 262 25.36 -11.21 4.90
C ALA A 262 25.69 -10.01 3.99
N ALA A 263 25.02 -9.92 2.84
CA ALA A 263 25.11 -8.76 1.96
C ALA A 263 24.20 -7.65 2.50
N ILE A 264 24.78 -6.68 3.20
CA ILE A 264 24.06 -5.60 3.88
C ILE A 264 24.44 -4.26 3.23
N THR A 265 23.43 -3.45 2.92
CA THR A 265 23.58 -2.10 2.37
C THR A 265 22.94 -1.03 3.24
N GLY A 266 22.15 -1.41 4.23
CA GLY A 266 21.50 -0.46 5.14
C GLY A 266 21.41 -0.94 6.58
N LEU A 267 21.47 0.02 7.51
CA LEU A 267 21.12 -0.12 8.92
C LEU A 267 19.97 0.84 9.20
N TRP A 268 18.83 0.33 9.62
CA TRP A 268 17.66 1.10 9.96
C TRP A 268 17.39 1.08 11.46
N CYS A 269 17.29 2.29 12.06
CA CYS A 269 17.05 2.47 13.48
C CYS A 269 15.85 3.40 13.69
N GLU A 270 14.68 2.84 13.97
CA GLU A 270 13.48 3.66 14.22
C GLU A 270 13.61 4.53 15.47
N ASP A 271 14.34 4.06 16.50
CA ASP A 271 14.50 4.70 17.80
C ASP A 271 15.66 5.74 17.86
N TRP A 272 16.13 6.22 16.70
CA TRP A 272 17.16 7.26 16.60
C TRP A 272 16.77 8.57 17.29
N VAL A 273 15.48 8.83 17.42
CA VAL A 273 14.85 9.99 18.08
C VAL A 273 14.72 9.83 19.60
N GLY A 274 15.08 8.66 20.14
CA GLY A 274 14.87 8.30 21.54
C GLY A 274 13.54 7.57 21.78
N ILE A 275 13.33 7.18 23.03
CA ILE A 275 12.16 6.43 23.48
C ILE A 275 11.53 7.08 24.69
N ARG A 276 10.21 6.86 24.86
CA ARG A 276 9.50 7.08 26.13
C ARG A 276 9.03 5.73 26.69
N GLN A 277 9.02 5.62 28.00
CA GLN A 277 8.47 4.46 28.69
C GLN A 277 7.00 4.70 28.98
N THR A 278 6.14 3.78 28.54
CA THR A 278 4.70 3.76 28.81
C THR A 278 4.32 2.45 29.51
N SER A 279 3.09 2.32 29.99
CA SER A 279 2.59 1.05 30.52
C SER A 279 2.54 -0.06 29.44
N PHE A 280 2.44 0.32 28.16
CA PHE A 280 2.50 -0.59 27.02
C PHE A 280 3.92 -0.90 26.53
N GLY A 281 4.96 -0.45 27.26
CA GLY A 281 6.36 -0.65 26.92
C GLY A 281 7.04 0.59 26.31
N LYS A 282 8.11 0.34 25.56
CA LYS A 282 8.90 1.40 24.94
C LYS A 282 8.20 1.91 23.68
N ARG A 283 7.96 3.23 23.61
CA ARG A 283 7.43 3.94 22.46
C ARG A 283 8.47 4.95 21.95
N LEU A 284 8.44 5.31 20.66
CA LEU A 284 9.30 6.36 20.12
C LEU A 284 8.91 7.73 20.68
N PHE A 285 9.89 8.59 20.87
CA PHE A 285 9.64 9.98 21.25
C PHE A 285 9.51 10.85 19.99
N TRP A 286 8.32 11.28 19.69
CA TRP A 286 7.99 11.97 18.42
C TRP A 286 8.37 13.46 18.45
N ASP A 287 9.69 13.72 18.63
CA ASP A 287 10.35 15.03 18.48
C ASP A 287 11.55 14.86 17.55
N TRP A 288 11.31 14.70 16.29
CA TRP A 288 12.12 14.22 15.18
C TRP A 288 13.54 14.83 15.12
N LYS A 289 14.34 14.57 16.13
CA LYS A 289 15.73 14.97 16.27
C LYS A 289 16.56 13.81 16.80
N TRP A 290 17.84 13.81 16.44
CA TRP A 290 18.78 12.86 17.00
C TRP A 290 18.82 12.92 18.53
N ASN A 291 18.68 11.77 19.16
CA ASN A 291 18.79 11.60 20.61
C ASN A 291 20.18 11.10 20.98
N ALA A 292 21.07 12.01 21.44
CA ALA A 292 22.45 11.69 21.81
C ALA A 292 22.56 10.75 23.03
N ALA A 293 21.54 10.72 23.91
CA ALA A 293 21.54 9.78 25.03
C ALA A 293 21.25 8.35 24.57
N ARG A 294 20.44 8.19 23.50
CA ARG A 294 20.11 6.89 22.91
C ARG A 294 21.21 6.38 21.97
N TYR A 295 21.79 7.27 21.14
CA TYR A 295 22.86 7.01 20.18
C TYR A 295 23.97 8.04 20.36
N PRO A 296 24.92 7.86 21.31
CA PRO A 296 25.88 8.91 21.70
C PRO A 296 26.70 9.47 20.54
N ASP A 297 27.18 8.63 19.63
CA ASP A 297 28.11 9.00 18.58
C ASP A 297 27.56 8.86 17.16
N LEU A 298 26.23 9.01 16.98
CA LEU A 298 25.58 8.76 15.69
C LEU A 298 26.15 9.63 14.56
N HIS A 299 26.52 10.88 14.86
CA HIS A 299 27.15 11.82 13.90
C HIS A 299 28.51 11.34 13.35
N ALA A 300 29.23 10.51 14.10
CA ALA A 300 30.49 9.87 13.66
C ALA A 300 30.22 8.48 13.07
N THR A 301 29.18 7.80 13.56
CA THR A 301 28.81 6.45 13.12
C THR A 301 28.30 6.44 11.69
N ILE A 302 27.44 7.41 11.31
CA ILE A 302 26.86 7.48 9.96
C ILE A 302 27.94 7.57 8.87
N PRO A 303 28.91 8.50 8.93
CA PRO A 303 30.00 8.53 7.95
C PRO A 303 30.86 7.26 7.93
N SER A 304 31.08 6.64 9.10
CA SER A 304 31.83 5.37 9.20
C SER A 304 31.11 4.21 8.49
N LEU A 305 29.80 4.11 8.65
CA LEU A 305 28.96 3.13 7.93
C LEU A 305 28.97 3.41 6.43
N ALA A 306 28.82 4.69 6.04
CA ALA A 306 28.82 5.10 4.64
C ALA A 306 30.13 4.77 3.92
N ALA A 307 31.29 4.89 4.60
CA ALA A 307 32.60 4.48 4.07
C ALA A 307 32.68 2.97 3.79
N ARG A 308 31.82 2.16 4.41
CA ARG A 308 31.67 0.71 4.19
C ARG A 308 30.58 0.36 3.18
N GLY A 309 29.95 1.37 2.55
CA GLY A 309 28.81 1.18 1.64
C GLY A 309 27.47 0.93 2.34
N ILE A 310 27.39 1.16 3.66
CA ILE A 310 26.18 0.93 4.47
C ILE A 310 25.48 2.26 4.71
N ARG A 311 24.22 2.36 4.32
CA ARG A 311 23.40 3.56 4.54
C ARG A 311 22.69 3.48 5.88
N PHE A 312 22.56 4.64 6.55
CA PHE A 312 21.80 4.73 7.79
C PHE A 312 20.41 5.28 7.52
N LEU A 313 19.38 4.59 8.06
CA LEU A 313 17.97 4.93 7.91
C LEU A 313 17.36 5.22 9.28
N GLY A 314 16.40 6.15 9.30
CA GLY A 314 15.65 6.52 10.49
C GLY A 314 14.15 6.24 10.34
N TYR A 315 13.36 7.03 11.09
CA TYR A 315 11.91 6.96 11.16
C TYR A 315 11.34 8.37 11.38
N VAL A 316 10.21 8.66 10.79
CA VAL A 316 9.44 9.89 11.02
C VAL A 316 7.96 9.60 10.76
N ASN A 317 7.06 10.35 11.38
CA ASN A 317 5.64 10.37 11.06
C ASN A 317 5.09 11.82 11.11
N PRO A 318 3.86 12.07 10.63
CA PRO A 318 3.31 13.44 10.48
C PRO A 318 2.83 14.07 11.79
N TYR A 319 3.13 13.50 12.95
CA TYR A 319 2.71 13.99 14.26
C TYR A 319 3.89 14.51 15.08
N LEU A 320 3.58 15.38 16.04
CA LEU A 320 4.55 15.95 16.98
C LEU A 320 4.06 15.74 18.41
N ALA A 321 4.85 15.06 19.25
CA ALA A 321 4.51 14.88 20.66
C ALA A 321 4.35 16.22 21.35
N VAL A 322 3.25 16.41 22.09
CA VAL A 322 2.89 17.72 22.70
C VAL A 322 3.94 18.24 23.69
N ASP A 323 4.72 17.34 24.28
CA ASP A 323 5.85 17.63 25.16
C ASP A 323 7.20 17.76 24.43
N GLY A 324 7.20 17.70 23.08
CA GLY A 324 8.37 17.88 22.24
C GLY A 324 8.64 19.34 21.87
N ALA A 325 9.90 19.66 21.57
CA ALA A 325 10.31 21.02 21.19
C ALA A 325 9.78 21.41 19.80
N LEU A 326 9.69 20.47 18.86
CA LEU A 326 9.14 20.71 17.52
C LEU A 326 7.64 21.00 17.56
N TYR A 327 6.89 20.42 18.50
CA TYR A 327 5.50 20.79 18.72
C TYR A 327 5.36 22.25 19.13
N GLN A 328 6.20 22.73 20.07
CA GLN A 328 6.17 24.14 20.51
C GLN A 328 6.54 25.09 19.36
N GLU A 329 7.49 24.70 18.51
CA GLU A 329 7.86 25.44 17.30
C GLU A 329 6.69 25.52 16.31
N ALA A 330 6.00 24.39 16.05
CA ALA A 330 4.83 24.34 15.19
C ALA A 330 3.65 25.15 15.75
N LEU A 331 3.40 25.07 17.06
CA LEU A 331 2.35 25.82 17.75
C LEU A 331 2.59 27.34 17.62
N ALA A 332 3.81 27.80 17.87
CA ALA A 332 4.16 29.21 17.78
C ALA A 332 3.98 29.80 16.37
N ASN A 333 4.08 28.97 15.33
CA ASN A 333 3.92 29.36 13.93
C ASN A 333 2.54 29.03 13.34
N SER A 334 1.59 28.52 14.14
CA SER A 334 0.25 28.12 13.68
C SER A 334 0.27 27.05 12.57
N TYR A 335 1.17 26.06 12.70
CA TYR A 335 1.33 24.97 11.74
C TYR A 335 0.51 23.72 12.07
N LEU A 336 -0.18 23.73 13.21
CA LEU A 336 -1.00 22.60 13.66
C LEU A 336 -2.44 22.75 13.17
N ALA A 337 -3.04 21.66 12.76
CA ALA A 337 -4.47 21.59 12.49
C ALA A 337 -5.27 21.82 13.78
N LEU A 338 -6.48 22.35 13.67
CA LEU A 338 -7.29 22.77 14.80
C LEU A 338 -8.45 21.82 15.04
N ARG A 339 -9.02 21.86 16.21
CA ARG A 339 -10.29 21.20 16.50
C ARG A 339 -11.41 21.89 15.72
N GLN A 340 -12.41 21.13 15.29
CA GLN A 340 -13.56 21.69 14.58
C GLN A 340 -14.39 22.65 15.45
N ASP A 341 -14.46 22.37 16.77
CA ASP A 341 -15.28 23.10 17.73
C ASP A 341 -14.58 24.27 18.43
N SER A 342 -13.27 24.50 18.17
CA SER A 342 -12.48 25.52 18.85
C SER A 342 -11.22 25.91 18.06
N ASP A 343 -10.50 26.94 18.52
CA ASP A 343 -9.19 27.34 17.99
C ASP A 343 -8.01 26.61 18.66
N ALA A 344 -8.29 25.56 19.42
CA ALA A 344 -7.24 24.74 20.03
C ALA A 344 -6.63 23.79 18.99
N PRO A 345 -5.30 23.56 19.03
CA PRO A 345 -4.65 22.55 18.22
C PRO A 345 -5.28 21.16 18.45
N TYR A 346 -5.44 20.39 17.38
CA TYR A 346 -5.88 19.01 17.50
C TYR A 346 -4.74 18.12 17.99
N ALA A 347 -4.98 17.41 19.07
CA ALA A 347 -4.06 16.40 19.59
C ALA A 347 -4.75 15.03 19.57
N VAL A 348 -4.11 14.06 18.95
CA VAL A 348 -4.53 12.65 18.89
C VAL A 348 -3.96 11.93 20.11
N ASP A 349 -4.83 11.18 20.80
CA ASP A 349 -4.41 10.27 21.89
C ASP A 349 -3.79 8.98 21.31
N PHE A 350 -2.50 8.78 21.55
CA PHE A 350 -1.78 7.56 21.18
C PHE A 350 -1.60 6.58 22.35
N GLY A 351 -2.33 6.79 23.44
CA GLY A 351 -2.25 6.00 24.67
C GLY A 351 -1.04 6.43 25.52
N GLU A 352 -1.31 7.11 26.62
CA GLU A 352 -0.35 7.70 27.58
C GLU A 352 0.48 8.88 27.04
N PHE A 353 0.28 9.33 25.80
CA PHE A 353 0.78 10.59 25.28
C PHE A 353 -0.07 11.07 24.11
N ASP A 354 -0.11 12.38 23.96
CA ASP A 354 -0.80 13.05 22.88
C ASP A 354 0.19 13.60 21.86
N ALA A 355 -0.24 13.65 20.59
CA ALA A 355 0.55 14.26 19.54
C ALA A 355 -0.32 15.18 18.66
N GLY A 356 0.22 16.36 18.35
CA GLY A 356 -0.39 17.33 17.45
C GLY A 356 -0.32 16.90 16.00
N VAL A 357 -1.35 17.22 15.23
CA VAL A 357 -1.41 16.98 13.79
C VAL A 357 -0.85 18.21 13.07
N VAL A 358 0.20 18.03 12.26
CA VAL A 358 0.71 19.11 11.40
C VAL A 358 -0.22 19.28 10.22
N ASP A 359 -0.67 20.49 9.94
CA ASP A 359 -1.60 20.77 8.85
C ASP A 359 -0.87 20.90 7.50
N PHE A 360 -0.82 19.83 6.71
CA PHE A 360 -0.19 19.86 5.39
C PHE A 360 -1.04 20.52 4.29
N THR A 361 -2.24 20.96 4.58
CA THR A 361 -3.00 21.88 3.70
C THR A 361 -2.49 23.31 3.83
N ASN A 362 -1.83 23.63 4.94
CA ASN A 362 -1.02 24.83 5.14
C ASN A 362 0.33 24.66 4.45
N LEU A 363 0.55 25.35 3.33
CA LEU A 363 1.78 25.23 2.54
C LEU A 363 3.03 25.64 3.33
N ASP A 364 2.93 26.59 4.26
CA ASP A 364 4.04 27.00 5.12
C ASP A 364 4.38 25.89 6.13
N ALA A 365 3.39 25.21 6.68
CA ALA A 365 3.59 24.06 7.57
C ALA A 365 4.21 22.87 6.82
N ALA A 366 3.70 22.56 5.62
CA ALA A 366 4.26 21.52 4.76
C ALA A 366 5.73 21.82 4.41
N HIS A 367 6.03 23.04 4.00
CA HIS A 367 7.41 23.49 3.72
C HIS A 367 8.29 23.45 4.96
N TRP A 368 7.80 23.92 6.10
CA TRP A 368 8.54 23.85 7.37
C TRP A 368 8.86 22.41 7.75
N PHE A 369 7.90 21.47 7.65
CA PHE A 369 8.15 20.06 7.97
C PHE A 369 9.20 19.46 7.04
N SER A 370 9.05 19.70 5.73
CA SER A 370 9.99 19.26 4.70
C SER A 370 11.41 19.78 4.96
N GLU A 371 11.57 21.09 5.20
CA GLU A 371 12.89 21.73 5.32
C GLU A 371 13.49 21.58 6.72
N ARG A 372 12.67 21.86 7.77
CA ARG A 372 13.14 21.93 9.15
C ARG A 372 13.33 20.55 9.77
N ILE A 373 12.43 19.59 9.45
CA ILE A 373 12.48 18.25 10.04
C ILE A 373 13.23 17.31 9.10
N ILE A 374 12.63 16.98 7.94
CA ILE A 374 13.23 15.98 7.06
C ILE A 374 14.55 16.50 6.46
N GLY A 375 14.58 17.73 5.98
CA GLY A 375 15.76 18.32 5.39
C GLY A 375 16.91 18.41 6.38
N ARG A 376 16.71 19.20 7.44
CA ARG A 376 17.78 19.54 8.38
C ARG A 376 18.12 18.42 9.36
N GLU A 377 17.10 17.85 10.05
CA GLU A 377 17.36 16.89 11.12
C GLU A 377 17.65 15.48 10.60
N MET A 378 17.29 15.17 9.33
CA MET A 378 17.51 13.85 8.75
C MET A 378 18.51 13.88 7.60
N LEU A 379 18.20 14.53 6.47
CA LEU A 379 19.05 14.51 5.27
C LEU A 379 20.38 15.20 5.47
N ASP A 380 20.40 16.40 6.09
CA ASP A 380 21.63 17.15 6.35
C ASP A 380 22.44 16.52 7.51
N PHE A 381 21.77 15.80 8.42
CA PHE A 381 22.42 15.00 9.46
C PHE A 381 23.09 13.73 8.91
N GLY A 382 22.69 13.27 7.70
CA GLY A 382 23.34 12.17 6.98
C GLY A 382 22.49 10.92 6.79
N LEU A 383 21.20 10.94 7.13
CA LEU A 383 20.30 9.83 6.83
C LEU A 383 20.15 9.70 5.31
N SER A 384 20.17 8.46 4.83
CA SER A 384 19.94 8.12 3.42
C SER A 384 18.55 7.55 3.16
N GLY A 385 17.73 7.37 4.21
CA GLY A 385 16.37 6.91 4.08
C GLY A 385 15.64 6.85 5.42
N TRP A 386 14.33 6.57 5.36
CA TRP A 386 13.50 6.46 6.56
C TRP A 386 12.18 5.75 6.28
N MET A 387 11.59 5.20 7.33
CA MET A 387 10.18 4.90 7.37
C MET A 387 9.41 6.20 7.57
N ALA A 388 8.56 6.57 6.61
CA ALA A 388 7.59 7.66 6.73
C ALA A 388 6.24 7.03 7.10
N ASP A 389 6.08 6.76 8.39
CA ASP A 389 4.97 5.98 8.92
C ASP A 389 3.68 6.79 9.03
N PHE A 390 2.56 6.11 9.26
CA PHE A 390 1.23 6.68 9.33
C PHE A 390 0.79 7.41 8.04
N GLY A 391 -0.22 8.26 8.14
CA GLY A 391 -0.91 8.96 7.06
C GLY A 391 -2.40 8.66 7.05
N GLU A 392 -2.82 7.56 7.64
CA GLU A 392 -4.21 7.08 7.76
C GLU A 392 -4.95 7.58 9.01
N TYR A 393 -4.31 8.35 9.90
CA TYR A 393 -4.87 8.78 11.17
C TYR A 393 -5.34 10.24 11.17
N LEU A 394 -5.70 10.83 10.03
CA LEU A 394 -6.29 12.17 10.05
C LEU A 394 -7.68 12.10 10.67
N PRO A 395 -7.96 12.82 11.78
CA PRO A 395 -9.29 12.85 12.37
C PRO A 395 -10.33 13.50 11.45
N THR A 396 -11.58 13.03 11.52
CA THR A 396 -12.68 13.57 10.72
C THR A 396 -13.43 14.73 11.39
N ASP A 397 -13.10 15.05 12.63
CA ASP A 397 -13.58 16.20 13.40
C ASP A 397 -12.51 17.31 13.52
N ILE A 398 -11.61 17.36 12.54
CA ILE A 398 -10.51 18.32 12.45
C ILE A 398 -10.91 19.52 11.57
N ARG A 399 -10.26 20.67 11.81
CA ARG A 399 -10.37 21.86 10.96
C ARG A 399 -8.99 22.16 10.35
N LEU A 400 -8.96 22.18 9.03
CA LEU A 400 -7.77 22.44 8.22
C LEU A 400 -7.77 23.88 7.70
N LEU A 401 -6.59 24.43 7.43
CA LEU A 401 -6.42 25.83 7.04
C LEU A 401 -7.06 26.15 5.70
N ASP A 402 -7.01 25.23 4.72
CA ASP A 402 -7.60 25.43 3.39
C ASP A 402 -9.12 25.31 3.36
N GLY A 403 -9.74 24.94 4.48
CA GLY A 403 -11.20 24.78 4.62
C GLY A 403 -11.75 23.53 3.93
N SER A 404 -10.90 22.58 3.54
CA SER A 404 -11.36 21.31 2.98
C SER A 404 -12.22 20.51 3.96
N ASP A 405 -13.17 19.75 3.41
CA ASP A 405 -13.98 18.80 4.17
C ASP A 405 -13.05 17.75 4.81
N PRO A 406 -13.08 17.58 6.14
CA PRO A 406 -12.23 16.60 6.82
C PRO A 406 -12.41 15.15 6.33
N MET A 407 -13.61 14.78 5.89
CA MET A 407 -13.89 13.45 5.34
C MET A 407 -13.16 13.22 4.01
N GLU A 408 -13.13 14.23 3.12
CA GLU A 408 -12.35 14.13 1.87
C GLU A 408 -10.85 14.29 2.13
N ALA A 409 -10.46 15.18 3.05
CA ALA A 409 -9.07 15.41 3.42
C ALA A 409 -8.43 14.14 4.02
N HIS A 410 -9.19 13.35 4.79
CA HIS A 410 -8.74 12.11 5.39
C HIS A 410 -8.12 11.15 4.35
N ASN A 411 -8.86 10.85 3.28
CA ASN A 411 -8.36 9.97 2.22
C ASN A 411 -7.19 10.57 1.43
N ARG A 412 -7.14 11.89 1.25
CA ARG A 412 -6.02 12.57 0.55
C ARG A 412 -4.77 12.76 1.42
N TRP A 413 -4.90 12.62 2.73
CA TRP A 413 -3.83 12.92 3.68
C TRP A 413 -2.51 12.17 3.40
N PRO A 414 -2.52 10.85 3.10
CA PRO A 414 -1.30 10.11 2.75
C PRO A 414 -0.55 10.70 1.55
N VAL A 415 -1.27 11.26 0.57
CA VAL A 415 -0.67 11.87 -0.63
C VAL A 415 0.08 13.16 -0.26
N LEU A 416 -0.51 14.00 0.60
CA LEU A 416 0.14 15.19 1.12
C LEU A 416 1.38 14.82 1.96
N TRP A 417 1.28 13.81 2.79
CA TRP A 417 2.40 13.28 3.57
C TRP A 417 3.54 12.76 2.68
N ALA A 418 3.23 11.99 1.65
CA ALA A 418 4.21 11.50 0.67
C ALA A 418 4.91 12.67 -0.03
N LYS A 419 4.14 13.69 -0.44
CA LYS A 419 4.68 14.89 -1.10
C LYS A 419 5.67 15.66 -0.22
N VAL A 420 5.37 15.85 1.07
CA VAL A 420 6.27 16.52 2.03
C VAL A 420 7.63 15.80 2.11
N ASN A 421 7.62 14.46 2.13
CA ASN A 421 8.84 13.66 2.14
C ASN A 421 9.61 13.76 0.80
N ALA A 422 8.91 13.68 -0.32
CA ALA A 422 9.51 13.77 -1.65
C ALA A 422 10.13 15.16 -1.89
N ASP A 423 9.43 16.23 -1.51
CA ASP A 423 9.91 17.61 -1.64
C ASP A 423 11.22 17.83 -0.85
N ALA A 424 11.36 17.24 0.34
CA ALA A 424 12.58 17.31 1.13
C ALA A 424 13.79 16.67 0.41
N ILE A 425 13.59 15.49 -0.19
CA ILE A 425 14.63 14.81 -0.97
C ILE A 425 15.00 15.64 -2.21
N ALA A 426 13.99 16.13 -2.93
CA ALA A 426 14.18 16.92 -4.15
C ALA A 426 14.92 18.25 -3.87
N SER A 427 14.56 18.97 -2.78
CA SER A 427 15.18 20.24 -2.41
C SER A 427 16.67 20.10 -2.06
N ARG A 428 17.12 18.89 -1.65
CA ARG A 428 18.53 18.56 -1.41
C ARG A 428 19.24 17.94 -2.60
N GLY A 429 18.55 17.76 -3.75
CA GLY A 429 19.11 17.11 -4.94
C GLY A 429 19.50 15.65 -4.70
N LYS A 430 18.83 14.96 -3.77
CA LYS A 430 19.15 13.58 -3.34
C LYS A 430 18.21 12.49 -3.90
N THR A 431 17.49 12.78 -4.98
CA THR A 431 16.50 11.86 -5.58
C THR A 431 17.05 10.50 -6.00
N HIS A 432 18.37 10.38 -6.20
CA HIS A 432 19.03 9.12 -6.55
C HIS A 432 19.82 8.49 -5.38
N ASP A 433 19.93 9.19 -4.24
CA ASP A 433 20.75 8.78 -3.11
C ASP A 433 19.94 8.46 -1.86
N ALA A 434 18.76 9.06 -1.70
CA ALA A 434 17.88 8.88 -0.56
C ALA A 434 16.52 8.31 -0.99
N THR A 435 15.89 7.58 -0.08
CA THR A 435 14.53 7.04 -0.28
C THR A 435 13.77 6.99 1.03
N PHE A 436 12.46 6.95 0.94
CA PHE A 436 11.60 6.66 2.08
C PHE A 436 10.58 5.58 1.68
N PHE A 437 9.94 4.99 2.67
CA PHE A 437 8.89 4.01 2.44
C PHE A 437 7.69 4.30 3.32
N MET A 438 6.50 4.09 2.77
CA MET A 438 5.20 4.34 3.39
C MET A 438 4.30 3.12 3.32
N ARG A 439 3.35 3.04 4.27
CA ARG A 439 2.22 2.09 4.19
C ARG A 439 0.96 2.77 3.68
N ALA A 440 0.73 4.02 4.05
CA ALA A 440 -0.48 4.72 3.70
C ALA A 440 -0.42 5.32 2.29
N GLY A 441 -1.56 5.28 1.60
CA GLY A 441 -1.71 5.81 0.25
C GLY A 441 -3.16 6.10 -0.12
N PHE A 442 -3.32 6.82 -1.22
CA PHE A 442 -4.55 7.06 -1.95
C PHE A 442 -4.20 7.41 -3.40
N SER A 443 -5.20 7.66 -4.27
CA SER A 443 -4.98 7.99 -5.68
C SER A 443 -3.96 9.14 -5.86
N GLY A 444 -2.89 8.89 -6.62
CA GLY A 444 -1.81 9.85 -6.89
C GLY A 444 -0.62 9.79 -5.94
N VAL A 445 -0.63 8.94 -4.90
CA VAL A 445 0.54 8.75 -4.02
C VAL A 445 1.75 8.24 -4.79
N GLN A 446 1.54 7.52 -5.89
CA GLN A 446 2.56 6.96 -6.77
C GLN A 446 3.56 8.02 -7.29
N ALA A 447 3.09 9.25 -7.54
CA ALA A 447 3.94 10.34 -8.00
C ALA A 447 4.99 10.78 -6.95
N HIS A 448 4.80 10.44 -5.68
CA HIS A 448 5.58 10.95 -4.56
C HIS A 448 6.26 9.86 -3.73
N CYS A 449 5.55 8.76 -3.44
CA CYS A 449 6.06 7.67 -2.61
C CYS A 449 6.91 6.70 -3.45
N PRO A 450 8.23 6.59 -3.21
CA PRO A 450 9.10 5.72 -4.03
C PRO A 450 8.98 4.24 -3.69
N LEU A 451 8.48 3.88 -2.50
CA LEU A 451 8.45 2.50 -2.03
C LEU A 451 7.32 2.29 -1.04
N LEU A 452 6.49 1.28 -1.27
CA LEU A 452 5.49 0.83 -0.30
C LEU A 452 6.00 -0.31 0.56
N TRP A 453 5.53 -0.39 1.83
CA TRP A 453 5.61 -1.61 2.61
C TRP A 453 4.22 -2.02 3.08
N ALA A 454 4.03 -3.33 3.27
CA ALA A 454 2.72 -3.94 3.54
C ALA A 454 2.11 -3.57 4.93
N GLY A 455 2.76 -2.72 5.72
CA GLY A 455 2.31 -2.38 7.08
C GLY A 455 2.66 -3.46 8.09
N ASP A 456 1.83 -3.59 9.12
CA ASP A 456 2.10 -4.30 10.37
C ASP A 456 1.51 -5.72 10.40
N GLN A 457 1.98 -6.64 9.55
CA GLN A 457 1.49 -8.02 9.54
C GLN A 457 1.71 -8.75 10.87
N CYS A 458 0.78 -9.63 11.23
CA CYS A 458 0.98 -10.61 12.29
C CYS A 458 2.16 -11.54 12.00
N VAL A 459 2.88 -11.91 13.07
CA VAL A 459 4.05 -12.80 12.98
C VAL A 459 3.62 -14.27 12.87
N ASP A 460 2.75 -14.58 11.89
CA ASP A 460 2.16 -15.89 11.68
C ASP A 460 1.89 -16.23 10.19
N PHE A 461 1.18 -17.33 9.95
CA PHE A 461 0.79 -17.81 8.63
C PHE A 461 -0.71 -17.58 8.32
N THR A 462 -1.40 -16.72 9.09
CA THR A 462 -2.83 -16.50 8.88
C THR A 462 -3.12 -15.87 7.52
N ARG A 463 -4.27 -16.24 6.96
CA ARG A 463 -4.68 -15.87 5.59
C ARG A 463 -4.88 -14.36 5.42
N HIS A 464 -5.38 -13.67 6.43
CA HIS A 464 -5.81 -12.29 6.30
C HIS A 464 -4.85 -11.29 6.93
N ASP A 465 -3.84 -11.74 7.70
CA ASP A 465 -2.90 -10.85 8.39
C ASP A 465 -1.45 -11.37 8.47
N GLY A 466 -1.18 -12.62 8.11
CA GLY A 466 0.16 -13.21 8.14
C GLY A 466 0.95 -13.00 6.85
N ILE A 467 2.01 -13.82 6.67
CA ILE A 467 2.93 -13.77 5.52
C ILE A 467 2.23 -13.83 4.14
N ASN A 468 1.06 -14.45 4.05
CA ASN A 468 0.25 -14.52 2.82
C ASN A 468 -0.12 -13.14 2.26
N THR A 469 -0.39 -12.19 3.15
CA THR A 469 -0.89 -10.87 2.76
C THR A 469 0.13 -10.03 2.00
N VAL A 470 1.41 -10.28 2.23
CA VAL A 470 2.52 -9.56 1.59
C VAL A 470 2.50 -9.70 0.07
N ILE A 471 2.21 -10.91 -0.43
CA ILE A 471 2.15 -11.16 -1.88
C ILE A 471 0.93 -10.47 -2.47
N THR A 472 -0.24 -10.67 -1.86
CA THR A 472 -1.49 -10.06 -2.33
C THR A 472 -1.39 -8.53 -2.35
N ALA A 473 -0.81 -7.91 -1.32
CA ALA A 473 -0.57 -6.47 -1.21
C ALA A 473 0.30 -5.95 -2.37
N ALA A 474 1.43 -6.61 -2.64
CA ALA A 474 2.32 -6.24 -3.74
C ALA A 474 1.62 -6.34 -5.11
N LEU A 475 0.85 -7.42 -5.32
CA LEU A 475 0.17 -7.64 -6.59
C LEU A 475 -0.98 -6.65 -6.83
N SER A 476 -1.82 -6.40 -5.81
CA SER A 476 -2.96 -5.49 -5.94
C SER A 476 -2.52 -4.03 -6.10
N SER A 477 -1.57 -3.56 -5.29
CA SER A 477 -1.01 -2.20 -5.41
C SER A 477 -0.26 -2.00 -6.73
N GLY A 478 0.42 -3.05 -7.22
CA GLY A 478 1.09 -3.04 -8.51
C GLY A 478 0.14 -2.82 -9.69
N LEU A 479 -1.06 -3.38 -9.64
CA LEU A 479 -2.08 -3.20 -10.69
C LEU A 479 -2.62 -1.77 -10.79
N VAL A 480 -2.49 -0.97 -9.74
CA VAL A 480 -2.89 0.45 -9.74
C VAL A 480 -1.70 1.41 -9.86
N GLY A 481 -0.53 0.91 -10.29
CA GLY A 481 0.61 1.73 -10.68
C GLY A 481 1.73 1.86 -9.63
N ASN A 482 1.76 1.03 -8.57
CA ASN A 482 2.89 0.99 -7.64
C ASN A 482 3.91 -0.07 -8.06
N ALA A 483 5.08 0.35 -8.50
CA ALA A 483 6.10 -0.54 -9.04
C ALA A 483 6.90 -1.28 -7.96
N TYR A 484 7.11 -0.66 -6.79
CA TYR A 484 7.98 -1.16 -5.74
C TYR A 484 7.22 -1.40 -4.44
N HIS A 485 7.32 -2.63 -3.96
CA HIS A 485 6.67 -3.05 -2.73
C HIS A 485 7.57 -4.00 -1.93
N HIS A 486 7.52 -3.95 -0.59
CA HIS A 486 8.22 -4.86 0.29
C HIS A 486 7.42 -5.07 1.59
N SER A 487 7.97 -5.84 2.53
CA SER A 487 7.38 -6.08 3.85
C SER A 487 8.42 -6.04 4.95
N ASP A 488 7.95 -6.00 6.18
CA ASP A 488 8.75 -6.29 7.37
C ASP A 488 9.12 -7.77 7.37
N LEU A 489 10.41 -8.09 7.12
CA LEU A 489 10.88 -9.46 7.15
C LEU A 489 10.68 -10.03 8.55
N GLY A 490 9.85 -11.06 8.63
CA GLY A 490 9.44 -11.72 9.86
C GLY A 490 8.12 -11.20 10.45
N GLY A 491 7.47 -10.22 9.82
CA GLY A 491 6.26 -9.56 10.33
C GLY A 491 6.55 -8.58 11.46
N TYR A 492 5.52 -7.89 11.94
CA TYR A 492 5.61 -6.85 12.98
C TYR A 492 4.79 -7.20 14.22
N THR A 493 3.50 -7.52 14.04
CA THR A 493 2.52 -7.61 15.14
C THR A 493 2.62 -8.94 15.88
N SER A 494 2.96 -8.85 17.16
CA SER A 494 3.00 -9.96 18.11
C SER A 494 2.14 -9.59 19.30
N LEU A 495 0.91 -10.14 19.36
CA LEU A 495 -0.09 -9.85 20.40
C LEU A 495 -0.78 -11.15 20.82
N HIS A 496 -1.37 -11.17 22.04
CA HIS A 496 -2.21 -12.25 22.56
C HIS A 496 -1.58 -13.66 22.42
N GLY A 497 -0.25 -13.76 22.59
CA GLY A 497 0.48 -15.04 22.53
C GLY A 497 0.93 -15.46 21.14
N VAL A 498 0.63 -14.68 20.10
CA VAL A 498 1.23 -14.88 18.78
C VAL A 498 2.68 -14.43 18.82
N VAL A 499 3.61 -15.34 18.49
CA VAL A 499 5.04 -15.08 18.51
C VAL A 499 5.71 -15.63 17.25
N ARG A 500 6.76 -14.95 16.80
CA ARG A 500 7.52 -15.29 15.60
C ARG A 500 8.26 -16.63 15.79
N THR A 501 7.91 -17.63 14.99
CA THR A 501 8.56 -18.95 15.00
C THR A 501 9.80 -18.99 14.11
N SER A 502 10.66 -19.98 14.32
CA SER A 502 11.83 -20.21 13.46
C SER A 502 11.41 -20.53 12.02
N GLU A 503 10.37 -21.33 11.83
CA GLU A 503 9.83 -21.63 10.49
C GLU A 503 9.36 -20.37 9.77
N LEU A 504 8.56 -19.54 10.44
CA LEU A 504 8.09 -18.29 9.86
C LEU A 504 9.26 -17.38 9.44
N MET A 505 10.27 -17.25 10.30
CA MET A 505 11.44 -16.43 10.01
C MET A 505 12.17 -16.93 8.75
N HIS A 506 12.38 -18.25 8.62
CA HIS A 506 13.00 -18.84 7.43
C HIS A 506 12.16 -18.58 6.17
N ARG A 507 10.82 -18.78 6.23
CA ARG A 507 9.93 -18.56 5.09
C ARG A 507 9.85 -17.09 4.68
N TRP A 508 9.88 -16.19 5.66
CA TRP A 508 9.88 -14.76 5.34
C TRP A 508 11.21 -14.27 4.76
N ILE A 509 12.34 -14.81 5.25
CA ILE A 509 13.66 -14.56 4.63
C ILE A 509 13.67 -15.06 3.18
N ASP A 510 13.12 -16.26 2.92
CA ASP A 510 13.00 -16.81 1.57
C ASP A 510 12.18 -15.91 0.64
N LEU A 511 11.03 -15.41 1.10
CA LEU A 511 10.16 -14.48 0.35
C LEU A 511 10.87 -13.15 0.09
N ALA A 512 11.46 -12.54 1.12
CA ALA A 512 12.06 -11.22 1.04
C ALA A 512 13.26 -11.16 0.09
N ALA A 513 13.95 -12.28 -0.15
CA ALA A 513 15.05 -12.33 -1.11
C ALA A 513 14.61 -12.11 -2.57
N PHE A 514 13.31 -12.27 -2.88
CA PHE A 514 12.71 -12.05 -4.19
C PHE A 514 11.70 -10.89 -4.19
N ALA A 515 11.89 -9.93 -3.30
CA ALA A 515 11.22 -8.63 -3.30
C ALA A 515 12.20 -7.54 -3.77
N PRO A 516 11.71 -6.37 -4.21
CA PRO A 516 12.58 -5.25 -4.62
C PRO A 516 13.52 -4.79 -3.52
N VAL A 517 13.06 -4.80 -2.26
CA VAL A 517 13.84 -4.43 -1.07
C VAL A 517 13.72 -5.52 -0.02
N MET A 518 14.85 -5.95 0.53
CA MET A 518 14.92 -6.91 1.63
C MET A 518 15.22 -6.16 2.93
N ARG A 519 14.19 -5.91 3.78
CA ARG A 519 14.33 -5.15 5.03
C ARG A 519 13.76 -5.92 6.21
N SER A 520 14.55 -6.06 7.26
CA SER A 520 14.09 -6.69 8.51
C SER A 520 13.47 -5.70 9.48
N HIS A 521 12.57 -6.21 10.33
CA HIS A 521 11.99 -5.51 11.46
C HIS A 521 12.03 -6.37 12.73
N GLU A 522 12.35 -5.76 13.87
CA GLU A 522 12.35 -6.48 15.15
C GLU A 522 10.95 -6.74 15.71
N GLY A 523 9.93 -6.07 15.15
CA GLY A 523 8.54 -6.17 15.58
C GLY A 523 8.21 -5.28 16.79
N ASN A 524 6.93 -5.30 17.20
CA ASN A 524 6.45 -4.50 18.33
C ASN A 524 6.91 -5.06 19.70
N ARG A 525 7.29 -6.35 19.77
CA ARG A 525 7.77 -7.04 20.98
C ARG A 525 9.07 -7.78 20.70
N PRO A 526 10.21 -7.07 20.56
CA PRO A 526 11.47 -7.69 20.15
C PRO A 526 11.97 -8.79 21.10
N ALA A 527 11.73 -8.63 22.40
CA ALA A 527 12.17 -9.59 23.42
C ALA A 527 11.41 -10.93 23.39
N ASP A 528 10.16 -10.91 22.88
CA ASP A 528 9.31 -12.10 22.81
C ASP A 528 9.48 -12.87 21.49
N ASN A 529 10.11 -12.23 20.48
CA ASN A 529 10.20 -12.74 19.13
C ASN A 529 11.62 -13.11 18.73
N LEU A 530 11.75 -14.16 17.91
CA LEU A 530 13.03 -14.50 17.28
C LEU A 530 13.49 -13.36 16.37
N GLN A 531 14.77 -13.02 16.46
CA GLN A 531 15.44 -11.99 15.67
C GLN A 531 16.47 -12.62 14.71
N LEU A 532 17.01 -11.85 13.78
CA LEU A 532 18.01 -12.33 12.82
C LEU A 532 19.24 -12.95 13.48
N ASP A 533 19.60 -12.44 14.65
CA ASP A 533 20.78 -12.87 15.43
C ASP A 533 20.45 -13.80 16.60
N SER A 534 19.21 -14.33 16.69
CA SER A 534 18.74 -15.21 17.78
C SER A 534 19.38 -16.59 17.74
N SER A 535 19.69 -17.11 16.55
CA SER A 535 20.37 -18.39 16.41
C SER A 535 21.37 -18.40 15.24
N PRO A 536 22.42 -19.27 15.29
CA PRO A 536 23.34 -19.43 14.17
C PRO A 536 22.64 -19.87 12.87
N GLU A 537 21.58 -20.67 12.95
CA GLU A 537 20.85 -21.17 11.78
C GLU A 537 20.10 -20.04 11.08
N ILE A 538 19.34 -19.22 11.83
CA ILE A 538 18.62 -18.05 11.27
C ILE A 538 19.62 -17.09 10.63
N LEU A 539 20.73 -16.82 11.32
CA LEU A 539 21.74 -15.89 10.85
C LEU A 539 22.43 -16.39 9.56
N ALA A 540 22.78 -17.68 9.50
CA ALA A 540 23.36 -18.30 8.31
C ALA A 540 22.37 -18.30 7.14
N HIS A 541 21.08 -18.55 7.42
CA HIS A 541 20.03 -18.51 6.41
C HIS A 541 19.84 -17.09 5.86
N PHE A 542 19.77 -16.10 6.73
CA PHE A 542 19.71 -14.69 6.34
C PHE A 542 20.93 -14.28 5.49
N ALA A 543 22.14 -14.66 5.93
CA ALA A 543 23.37 -14.38 5.20
C ALA A 543 23.38 -15.03 3.80
N ARG A 544 22.84 -16.24 3.67
CA ARG A 544 22.68 -16.91 2.38
C ARG A 544 21.70 -16.15 1.48
N MET A 545 20.49 -15.88 1.96
CA MET A 545 19.42 -15.32 1.15
C MET A 545 19.65 -13.83 0.82
N SER A 546 20.30 -13.06 1.71
CA SER A 546 20.73 -11.70 1.40
C SER A 546 21.76 -11.64 0.26
N ARG A 547 22.65 -12.67 0.15
CA ARG A 547 23.57 -12.78 -0.99
C ARG A 547 22.86 -13.17 -2.29
N VAL A 548 21.82 -14.01 -2.21
CA VAL A 548 20.94 -14.28 -3.38
C VAL A 548 20.28 -13.00 -3.85
N HIS A 549 19.68 -12.23 -2.92
CA HIS A 549 19.07 -10.92 -3.20
C HIS A 549 20.08 -9.96 -3.85
N ALA A 550 21.27 -9.81 -3.27
CA ALA A 550 22.31 -8.95 -3.82
C ALA A 550 22.78 -9.40 -5.21
N GLN A 551 22.86 -10.71 -5.46
CA GLN A 551 23.25 -11.22 -6.77
C GLN A 551 22.15 -11.01 -7.84
N LEU A 552 20.87 -10.90 -7.42
CA LEU A 552 19.76 -10.53 -8.30
C LEU A 552 19.74 -9.05 -8.69
N ALA A 553 20.50 -8.18 -8.03
CA ALA A 553 20.46 -6.73 -8.24
C ALA A 553 20.55 -6.29 -9.72
N PRO A 554 21.38 -6.89 -10.62
CA PRO A 554 21.36 -6.53 -12.03
C PRO A 554 20.01 -6.77 -12.72
N TYR A 555 19.30 -7.84 -12.36
CA TYR A 555 17.96 -8.12 -12.84
C TYR A 555 16.93 -7.11 -12.28
N VAL A 556 16.99 -6.86 -10.98
CA VAL A 556 16.09 -5.89 -10.32
C VAL A 556 16.29 -4.49 -10.88
N ARG A 557 17.53 -4.11 -11.21
CA ARG A 557 17.84 -2.83 -11.86
C ARG A 557 17.20 -2.72 -13.24
N ALA A 558 17.29 -3.77 -14.07
CA ALA A 558 16.62 -3.79 -15.38
C ALA A 558 15.08 -3.68 -15.24
N LEU A 559 14.50 -4.34 -14.24
CA LEU A 559 13.06 -4.20 -13.93
C LEU A 559 12.72 -2.79 -13.42
N SER A 560 13.61 -2.15 -12.66
CA SER A 560 13.43 -0.77 -12.21
C SER A 560 13.45 0.21 -13.39
N GLU A 561 14.33 0.01 -14.36
CA GLU A 561 14.36 0.78 -15.62
C GLU A 561 13.06 0.59 -16.42
N GLU A 562 12.57 -0.66 -16.52
CA GLU A 562 11.27 -0.95 -17.14
C GLU A 562 10.13 -0.24 -16.40
N ALA A 563 10.11 -0.28 -15.06
CA ALA A 563 9.09 0.37 -14.25
C ALA A 563 9.06 1.90 -14.45
N VAL A 564 10.22 2.55 -14.53
CA VAL A 564 10.32 3.99 -14.84
C VAL A 564 9.77 4.28 -16.24
N ALA A 565 10.07 3.41 -17.21
CA ALA A 565 9.62 3.60 -18.58
C ALA A 565 8.12 3.31 -18.79
N THR A 566 7.57 2.32 -18.09
CA THR A 566 6.24 1.77 -18.39
C THR A 566 5.25 1.82 -17.22
N GLY A 567 5.71 2.01 -15.99
CA GLY A 567 4.90 1.88 -14.77
C GLY A 567 4.57 0.44 -14.37
N LEU A 568 5.06 -0.57 -15.10
CA LEU A 568 4.81 -1.97 -14.76
C LEU A 568 5.49 -2.33 -13.43
N PRO A 569 4.78 -2.99 -12.50
CA PRO A 569 5.35 -3.37 -11.20
C PRO A 569 6.43 -4.44 -11.37
N LEU A 570 7.36 -4.52 -10.40
CA LEU A 570 8.36 -5.58 -10.40
C LEU A 570 7.73 -6.94 -10.06
N GLN A 571 6.82 -6.96 -9.09
CA GLN A 571 6.03 -8.16 -8.71
C GLN A 571 4.67 -8.10 -9.41
N ARG A 572 4.38 -9.11 -10.25
CA ARG A 572 3.23 -9.09 -11.18
C ARG A 572 2.34 -10.31 -11.00
N PRO A 573 1.01 -10.15 -11.04
CA PRO A 573 0.14 -11.32 -11.20
C PRO A 573 0.48 -12.08 -12.48
N VAL A 574 0.35 -13.41 -12.47
CA VAL A 574 0.64 -14.25 -13.63
C VAL A 574 -0.20 -13.83 -14.84
N PHE A 575 -1.47 -13.49 -14.61
CA PHE A 575 -2.39 -13.08 -15.66
C PHE A 575 -2.00 -11.77 -16.37
N LEU A 576 -1.15 -10.95 -15.79
CA LEU A 576 -0.70 -9.70 -16.43
C LEU A 576 0.09 -9.96 -17.72
N HIS A 577 0.78 -11.11 -17.81
CA HIS A 577 1.53 -11.56 -18.98
C HIS A 577 0.84 -12.69 -19.74
N TYR A 578 0.04 -13.50 -19.03
CA TYR A 578 -0.64 -14.68 -19.55
C TYR A 578 -2.13 -14.55 -19.26
N ASP A 579 -2.82 -13.73 -20.07
CA ASP A 579 -4.25 -13.40 -19.93
C ASP A 579 -5.13 -14.62 -20.20
N ASP A 580 -5.28 -15.46 -19.17
CA ASP A 580 -6.03 -16.72 -19.19
C ASP A 580 -6.76 -16.89 -17.84
N PRO A 581 -8.06 -17.21 -17.85
CA PRO A 581 -8.87 -17.45 -16.64
C PRO A 581 -8.25 -18.44 -15.65
N ALA A 582 -7.40 -19.36 -16.11
CA ALA A 582 -6.69 -20.29 -15.23
C ALA A 582 -5.76 -19.61 -14.22
N TYR A 583 -5.37 -18.35 -14.45
CA TYR A 583 -4.45 -17.59 -13.60
C TYR A 583 -5.13 -16.49 -12.80
N TYR A 584 -6.42 -16.20 -13.00
CA TYR A 584 -7.13 -15.07 -12.42
C TYR A 584 -7.30 -15.13 -10.90
N ASP A 585 -7.28 -16.33 -10.31
CA ASP A 585 -7.42 -16.56 -8.88
C ASP A 585 -6.07 -16.77 -8.14
N ILE A 586 -4.94 -16.75 -8.86
CA ILE A 586 -3.62 -16.99 -8.28
C ILE A 586 -3.14 -15.74 -7.56
N GLN A 587 -2.98 -15.81 -6.23
CA GLN A 587 -2.56 -14.68 -5.40
C GLN A 587 -1.37 -14.98 -4.47
N ASP A 588 -0.85 -16.20 -4.49
CA ASP A 588 0.24 -16.69 -3.63
C ASP A 588 1.49 -17.11 -4.41
N GLN A 589 1.51 -16.75 -5.71
CA GLN A 589 2.57 -16.93 -6.68
C GLN A 589 2.59 -15.72 -7.61
N TYR A 590 3.76 -15.25 -8.01
CA TYR A 590 3.89 -14.08 -8.85
C TYR A 590 5.01 -14.20 -9.88
N LEU A 591 4.90 -13.41 -10.93
CA LEU A 591 6.00 -13.09 -11.82
C LEU A 591 6.84 -11.96 -11.21
N TYR A 592 8.14 -12.17 -11.11
CA TYR A 592 9.11 -11.11 -10.82
C TYR A 592 9.73 -10.65 -12.14
N GLY A 593 9.23 -9.52 -12.66
CA GLY A 593 9.40 -9.15 -14.07
C GLY A 593 8.66 -10.10 -15.02
N ALA A 594 9.18 -10.30 -16.22
CA ALA A 594 8.63 -11.24 -17.21
C ALA A 594 9.29 -12.63 -17.14
N ASP A 595 10.49 -12.72 -16.56
CA ASP A 595 11.39 -13.86 -16.73
C ASP A 595 11.50 -14.77 -15.51
N MET A 596 10.89 -14.41 -14.38
CA MET A 596 10.99 -15.21 -13.16
C MET A 596 9.60 -15.44 -12.54
N ILE A 597 9.31 -16.67 -12.13
CA ILE A 597 8.17 -17.05 -11.28
C ILE A 597 8.69 -17.36 -9.89
N VAL A 598 8.05 -16.76 -8.89
CA VAL A 598 8.34 -16.97 -7.46
C VAL A 598 7.07 -17.49 -6.80
N ALA A 599 7.18 -18.65 -6.16
CA ALA A 599 6.08 -19.32 -5.46
C ALA A 599 6.51 -19.67 -4.04
N PRO A 600 6.57 -18.69 -3.10
CA PRO A 600 7.07 -18.92 -1.75
C PRO A 600 6.12 -19.82 -0.96
N VAL A 601 6.64 -20.49 0.06
CA VAL A 601 5.82 -21.24 1.01
C VAL A 601 5.21 -20.25 2.01
N VAL A 602 3.90 -20.21 2.04
CA VAL A 602 3.10 -19.29 2.86
C VAL A 602 2.12 -20.00 3.80
N GLU A 603 2.28 -21.30 3.96
CA GLU A 603 1.52 -22.14 4.90
C GLU A 603 2.45 -22.90 5.83
N GLN A 604 2.09 -22.98 7.10
CA GLN A 604 2.89 -23.62 8.14
C GLN A 604 3.06 -25.13 7.88
N GLY A 605 4.28 -25.63 8.08
CA GLY A 605 4.61 -27.04 7.98
C GLY A 605 4.79 -27.57 6.56
N GLN A 606 4.59 -26.76 5.53
CA GLN A 606 4.78 -27.21 4.15
C GLN A 606 6.25 -27.31 3.77
N THR A 607 6.61 -28.43 3.16
CA THR A 607 7.95 -28.73 2.62
C THR A 607 7.98 -28.87 1.11
N SER A 608 6.82 -28.75 0.46
CA SER A 608 6.63 -28.70 -0.98
C SER A 608 5.45 -27.80 -1.31
N ARG A 609 5.38 -27.34 -2.56
CA ARG A 609 4.33 -26.46 -3.02
C ARG A 609 3.89 -26.80 -4.43
N LEU A 610 2.60 -26.64 -4.72
CA LEU A 610 2.06 -26.64 -6.07
C LEU A 610 2.42 -25.30 -6.75
N VAL A 611 3.06 -25.37 -7.90
CA VAL A 611 3.43 -24.23 -8.73
C VAL A 611 2.75 -24.36 -10.09
N ILE A 612 2.10 -23.33 -10.54
CA ILE A 612 1.45 -23.28 -11.85
C ILE A 612 2.35 -22.49 -12.80
N LEU A 613 2.93 -23.22 -13.78
CA LEU A 613 3.78 -22.63 -14.80
C LEU A 613 2.97 -22.35 -16.07
N PRO A 614 3.02 -21.13 -16.60
CA PRO A 614 2.37 -20.78 -17.84
C PRO A 614 3.16 -21.29 -19.08
N GLU A 615 2.70 -20.95 -20.26
CA GLU A 615 3.35 -21.30 -21.55
C GLU A 615 4.83 -20.93 -21.57
N GLY A 616 5.65 -21.84 -22.10
CA GLY A 616 7.11 -21.70 -22.21
C GLY A 616 7.88 -22.79 -21.50
N GLU A 617 9.20 -22.72 -21.57
CA GLU A 617 10.13 -23.58 -20.82
C GLU A 617 10.69 -22.81 -19.61
N TRP A 618 10.54 -23.39 -18.43
CA TRP A 618 10.92 -22.81 -17.15
C TRP A 618 12.01 -23.65 -16.49
N VAL A 619 13.09 -23.01 -16.09
CA VAL A 619 14.22 -23.65 -15.43
C VAL A 619 14.10 -23.43 -13.94
N HIS A 620 14.01 -24.49 -13.14
CA HIS A 620 14.05 -24.40 -11.68
C HIS A 620 15.39 -23.81 -11.22
N LEU A 621 15.35 -22.69 -10.50
CA LEU A 621 16.52 -21.87 -10.19
C LEU A 621 17.62 -22.69 -9.48
N TRP A 622 17.24 -23.57 -8.55
CA TRP A 622 18.18 -24.27 -7.69
C TRP A 622 18.76 -25.55 -8.34
N THR A 623 17.95 -26.32 -9.05
CA THR A 623 18.36 -27.61 -9.62
C THR A 623 18.74 -27.56 -11.09
N GLY A 624 18.26 -26.54 -11.82
CA GLY A 624 18.41 -26.47 -13.27
C GLY A 624 17.47 -27.36 -14.09
N THR A 625 16.55 -28.07 -13.41
CA THR A 625 15.56 -28.90 -14.10
C THR A 625 14.62 -28.03 -14.93
N VAL A 626 14.33 -28.45 -16.15
CA VAL A 626 13.43 -27.76 -17.07
C VAL A 626 12.01 -28.32 -16.93
N HIS A 627 11.05 -27.42 -16.82
CA HIS A 627 9.63 -27.72 -16.73
C HIS A 627 8.87 -26.97 -17.84
N GLY A 628 7.83 -27.61 -18.38
CA GLY A 628 6.88 -26.96 -19.28
C GLY A 628 5.63 -26.44 -18.56
N LYS A 629 4.68 -25.91 -19.34
CA LYS A 629 3.36 -25.49 -18.84
C LYS A 629 2.69 -26.59 -18.01
N GLY A 630 2.08 -26.21 -16.89
CA GLY A 630 1.27 -27.12 -16.06
C GLY A 630 1.44 -26.87 -14.57
N THR A 631 0.79 -27.71 -13.78
CA THR A 631 0.91 -27.68 -12.32
C THR A 631 1.96 -28.70 -11.86
N HIS A 632 2.92 -28.24 -11.08
CA HIS A 632 4.04 -29.05 -10.61
C HIS A 632 4.11 -29.02 -9.07
N ASN A 633 4.26 -30.18 -8.44
CA ASN A 633 4.58 -30.25 -7.01
C ASN A 633 6.09 -30.16 -6.84
N VAL A 634 6.56 -29.06 -6.23
CA VAL A 634 7.98 -28.70 -6.13
C VAL A 634 8.42 -28.74 -4.67
N ALA A 635 9.51 -29.45 -4.38
CA ALA A 635 10.12 -29.44 -3.05
C ALA A 635 10.59 -28.02 -2.69
N ALA A 636 10.35 -27.60 -1.47
CA ALA A 636 10.62 -26.26 -0.97
C ALA A 636 11.32 -26.27 0.39
N PRO A 637 12.55 -26.78 0.48
CA PRO A 637 13.34 -26.68 1.72
C PRO A 637 13.67 -25.22 2.01
N HIS A 638 13.94 -24.88 3.28
CA HIS A 638 14.40 -23.53 3.65
C HIS A 638 15.63 -23.13 2.83
N GLY A 639 15.65 -21.91 2.31
CA GLY A 639 16.71 -21.37 1.45
C GLY A 639 16.63 -21.79 -0.02
N GLN A 640 15.60 -22.52 -0.39
CA GLN A 640 15.31 -22.90 -1.77
C GLN A 640 13.80 -22.83 -2.04
N PRO A 641 13.17 -21.65 -1.90
CA PRO A 641 11.75 -21.50 -2.28
C PRO A 641 11.59 -21.85 -3.77
N PRO A 642 10.44 -22.39 -4.20
CA PRO A 642 10.20 -22.65 -5.61
C PRO A 642 10.31 -21.39 -6.45
N VAL A 643 11.36 -21.28 -7.22
CA VAL A 643 11.65 -20.19 -8.15
C VAL A 643 12.03 -20.77 -9.50
N PHE A 644 11.42 -20.23 -10.55
CA PHE A 644 11.65 -20.66 -11.92
C PHE A 644 12.02 -19.46 -12.78
N THR A 645 12.93 -19.65 -13.71
CA THR A 645 13.35 -18.63 -14.67
C THR A 645 13.07 -19.09 -16.09
N ARG A 646 12.71 -18.17 -16.97
CA ARG A 646 12.53 -18.51 -18.40
C ARG A 646 13.85 -19.02 -18.98
N LYS A 647 13.78 -20.09 -19.73
CA LYS A 647 14.96 -20.71 -20.38
C LYS A 647 15.54 -19.81 -21.46
N ASP A 648 14.70 -19.02 -22.11
CA ASP A 648 15.05 -18.07 -23.18
C ASP A 648 15.31 -16.64 -22.69
N SER A 649 15.44 -16.42 -21.37
CA SER A 649 15.73 -15.11 -20.79
C SER A 649 17.08 -14.57 -21.21
N THR A 650 17.17 -13.28 -21.43
CA THR A 650 18.44 -12.55 -21.65
C THR A 650 19.33 -12.57 -20.39
N HIS A 651 18.76 -12.86 -19.21
CA HIS A 651 19.44 -12.95 -17.92
C HIS A 651 19.87 -14.37 -17.55
N THR A 652 19.83 -15.34 -18.48
CA THR A 652 20.15 -16.77 -18.23
C THR A 652 21.54 -16.95 -17.59
N TYR A 653 22.53 -16.12 -17.98
CA TYR A 653 23.87 -16.18 -17.38
C TYR A 653 23.81 -15.83 -15.87
N LEU A 654 23.10 -14.77 -15.50
CA LEU A 654 22.91 -14.37 -14.10
C LEU A 654 22.23 -15.47 -13.30
N PHE A 655 21.12 -16.01 -13.79
CA PHE A 655 20.37 -17.06 -13.10
C PHE A 655 21.21 -18.35 -12.95
N THR A 656 22.03 -18.66 -13.95
CA THR A 656 22.97 -19.79 -13.88
C THR A 656 24.05 -19.55 -12.83
N SER A 657 24.57 -18.32 -12.70
CA SER A 657 25.56 -17.99 -11.68
C SER A 657 25.00 -18.10 -10.26
N ILE A 658 23.73 -17.71 -10.06
CA ILE A 658 23.02 -17.89 -8.77
C ILE A 658 22.88 -19.38 -8.46
N ARG A 659 22.46 -20.20 -9.44
CA ARG A 659 22.38 -21.65 -9.26
C ARG A 659 23.72 -22.27 -8.90
N GLN A 660 24.81 -21.86 -9.56
CA GLN A 660 26.16 -22.37 -9.26
C GLN A 660 26.63 -22.01 -7.85
N ALA A 661 26.27 -20.80 -7.38
CA ALA A 661 26.67 -20.33 -6.05
C ALA A 661 25.79 -20.88 -4.91
N PHE A 662 24.50 -21.08 -5.17
CA PHE A 662 23.48 -21.37 -4.15
C PHE A 662 22.58 -22.57 -4.48
N GLY A 663 22.75 -23.24 -5.60
CA GLY A 663 22.01 -24.45 -5.96
C GLY A 663 22.37 -25.67 -5.12
N SER A 664 21.55 -26.73 -5.24
CA SER A 664 21.76 -28.04 -4.61
C SER A 664 22.48 -29.00 -5.56
#